data_a0d33be6f74a2097b5dba5795a218795
#
_entry.id   a0d33be6f74a2097b5dba5795a218795
#
_cell.length_a   1.000
_cell.length_b   1.000
_cell.length_c   1.000
_cell.angle_alpha   90.00
_cell.angle_beta   90.00
_cell.angle_gamma   90.00
#
_symmetry.space_group_name_H-M   'P 1'
#
loop_
_entity.id
_entity.type
_entity.pdbx_description
1 polymer ?
#
loop_
_entity_poly.entity_id
_entity_poly.type
_entity_poly.pdbx_seq_one_letter_code
_entity_poly.pdbx_strand_id
1 'polypeptide(L)'
;MTLKRQLFIASLLMLIIPWAGLQFVLELDTALRQQASTQLEQQAGKLANLINNQTTGSEHTMTSGPVTYAPTLNRPLTLDGFGSDWPDYDEEYGRQPWQGGGTLAGNATLNWRVAVQESNLYLLIRISNRGHGLFDPSQPDRPFDELRIFLEQPQGVIERRLPSVARDNVNGLIPGMDSTPDYEIYGAWGSTNDNGHQLEVRLPRPEQGAAFGFRLIGPVNATTGQSSQQQVLFEHTDTRLISREKPLEKQLDQLIAPGQNAWILEPGGWVIARQTQPSTRQTPDFDSLTPLQIVERISLNGLRALVRAYQPDPFLIQDQALQFRPGELPGQGLVRHADGDLYLLATETLANDRKLVLEESLDQMLTLSGNTLGSVIARSAILLIGLTLVLLGYASWLSWRITRLQRAVSASIDEDGRLLRTLPTVKARDELGDLSRQFTHLTERLYGYTHYLESFSRRLSHELKTPIAVVRSSLENLSQSTREEDRENYLARARTATDRLSQILHGMSEAARLEQSLDHAEKESFDLADVCAQATLAYQSLAPDFEIRYQGPQHGIRYHGSPELLVQLLDKLVDNARDFTPPNGLIEISLRAESKPFLLSVFNQGSVLPEELANDIFSPFVSVRSSGQEGHLGQGLLIARLITEHHGGRIQAGNENGGVRFTVALPES
;
A
#
# COMPACT_ATOMS: atom_id res chain seq x y z
N MET A 1 -8.39 -9.11 -25.56
CA MET A 1 -8.35 -9.02 -24.09
C MET A 1 -9.17 -7.81 -23.67
N THR A 2 -10.15 -7.93 -22.81
CA THR A 2 -11.01 -6.78 -22.42
C THR A 2 -10.19 -5.76 -21.62
N LEU A 3 -10.47 -4.47 -21.79
CA LEU A 3 -9.82 -3.37 -21.09
C LEU A 3 -9.84 -3.59 -19.56
N LYS A 4 -10.93 -4.17 -19.00
CA LYS A 4 -11.02 -4.58 -17.59
C LYS A 4 -9.94 -5.57 -17.19
N ARG A 5 -9.61 -6.56 -18.05
CA ARG A 5 -8.55 -7.54 -17.78
C ARG A 5 -7.16 -6.90 -17.86
N GLN A 6 -6.93 -5.98 -18.79
CA GLN A 6 -5.66 -5.25 -18.89
C GLN A 6 -5.44 -4.34 -17.68
N LEU A 7 -6.46 -3.59 -17.25
CA LEU A 7 -6.41 -2.76 -16.06
C LEU A 7 -6.27 -3.58 -14.77
N PHE A 8 -6.93 -4.73 -14.69
CA PHE A 8 -6.76 -5.66 -13.57
C PHE A 8 -5.33 -6.21 -13.49
N ILE A 9 -4.75 -6.61 -14.62
CA ILE A 9 -3.35 -7.08 -14.69
C ILE A 9 -2.39 -5.95 -14.36
N ALA A 10 -2.60 -4.73 -14.85
CA ALA A 10 -1.80 -3.56 -14.50
C ALA A 10 -1.89 -3.26 -13.00
N SER A 11 -3.08 -3.35 -12.40
CA SER A 11 -3.28 -3.19 -10.96
C SER A 11 -2.60 -4.30 -10.16
N LEU A 12 -2.61 -5.53 -10.64
CA LEU A 12 -1.92 -6.66 -10.02
C LEU A 12 -0.39 -6.50 -10.09
N LEU A 13 0.12 -6.03 -11.23
CA LEU A 13 1.55 -5.71 -11.40
C LEU A 13 2.00 -4.59 -10.46
N MET A 14 1.14 -3.62 -10.16
CA MET A 14 1.44 -2.57 -9.18
C MET A 14 1.58 -3.09 -7.75
N LEU A 15 0.99 -4.26 -7.40
CA LEU A 15 1.21 -4.92 -6.10
C LEU A 15 2.63 -5.49 -5.95
N ILE A 16 3.37 -5.66 -7.05
CA ILE A 16 4.77 -6.08 -7.00
C ILE A 16 5.64 -5.01 -6.30
N ILE A 17 5.30 -3.73 -6.43
CA ILE A 17 6.08 -2.62 -5.83
C ILE A 17 6.06 -2.68 -4.29
N PRO A 18 4.89 -2.77 -3.60
CA PRO A 18 4.86 -2.98 -2.15
C PRO A 18 5.56 -4.26 -1.71
N TRP A 19 5.43 -5.35 -2.50
CA TRP A 19 6.11 -6.61 -2.20
C TRP A 19 7.63 -6.49 -2.31
N ALA A 20 8.15 -5.86 -3.37
CA ALA A 20 9.57 -5.57 -3.51
C ALA A 20 10.10 -4.65 -2.41
N GLY A 21 9.29 -3.66 -2.00
CA GLY A 21 9.59 -2.80 -0.85
C GLY A 21 9.69 -3.57 0.45
N LEU A 22 8.80 -4.53 0.69
CA LEU A 22 8.87 -5.41 1.86
C LEU A 22 10.12 -6.28 1.84
N GLN A 23 10.45 -6.90 0.70
CA GLN A 23 11.67 -7.71 0.54
C GLN A 23 12.92 -6.88 0.83
N PHE A 24 12.99 -5.66 0.29
CA PHE A 24 14.09 -4.75 0.58
C PHE A 24 14.21 -4.41 2.07
N VAL A 25 13.09 -4.20 2.78
CA VAL A 25 13.10 -3.94 4.22
C VAL A 25 13.60 -5.16 5.00
N LEU A 26 13.20 -6.37 4.63
CA LEU A 26 13.65 -7.61 5.27
C LEU A 26 15.16 -7.86 5.04
N GLU A 27 15.64 -7.63 3.83
CA GLU A 27 17.08 -7.73 3.52
C GLU A 27 17.89 -6.69 4.28
N LEU A 28 17.39 -5.46 4.35
CA LEU A 28 18.06 -4.38 5.09
C LEU A 28 18.08 -4.65 6.60
N ASP A 29 16.98 -5.13 7.20
CA ASP A 29 16.94 -5.53 8.61
C ASP A 29 17.96 -6.63 8.90
N THR A 30 18.04 -7.62 8.02
CA THR A 30 19.02 -8.72 8.14
C THR A 30 20.46 -8.20 8.07
N ALA A 31 20.77 -7.33 7.10
CA ALA A 31 22.08 -6.73 6.94
C ALA A 31 22.48 -5.85 8.13
N LEU A 32 21.55 -5.03 8.65
CA LEU A 32 21.78 -4.19 9.82
C LEU A 32 22.04 -5.02 11.08
N ARG A 33 21.31 -6.10 11.30
CA ARG A 33 21.52 -7.01 12.43
C ARG A 33 22.86 -7.72 12.33
N GLN A 34 23.23 -8.18 11.13
CA GLN A 34 24.53 -8.82 10.93
C GLN A 34 25.67 -7.85 11.19
N GLN A 35 25.54 -6.61 10.71
CA GLN A 35 26.51 -5.56 11.02
C GLN A 35 26.59 -5.27 12.52
N ALA A 36 25.43 -5.16 13.19
CA ALA A 36 25.31 -4.93 14.62
C ALA A 36 25.93 -6.07 15.43
N SER A 37 25.66 -7.32 15.06
CA SER A 37 26.26 -8.51 15.69
C SER A 37 27.77 -8.50 15.56
N THR A 38 28.30 -8.22 14.38
CA THR A 38 29.76 -8.12 14.15
C THR A 38 30.39 -6.98 14.96
N GLN A 39 29.72 -5.86 15.08
CA GLN A 39 30.15 -4.73 15.89
C GLN A 39 30.18 -5.08 17.38
N LEU A 40 29.13 -5.77 17.87
CA LEU A 40 29.05 -6.23 19.27
C LEU A 40 30.15 -7.24 19.60
N GLU A 41 30.43 -8.19 18.68
CA GLU A 41 31.56 -9.13 18.82
C GLU A 41 32.90 -8.41 18.92
N GLN A 42 33.15 -7.44 18.04
CA GLN A 42 34.38 -6.64 18.11
C GLN A 42 34.52 -5.87 19.43
N GLN A 43 33.38 -5.37 19.95
CA GLN A 43 33.35 -4.71 21.26
C GLN A 43 33.60 -5.71 22.38
N ALA A 44 32.95 -6.88 22.38
CA ALA A 44 33.15 -7.93 23.34
C ALA A 44 34.62 -8.39 23.36
N GLY A 45 35.24 -8.57 22.18
CA GLY A 45 36.66 -8.90 22.06
C GLY A 45 37.63 -7.82 22.62
N LYS A 46 37.31 -6.54 22.40
CA LYS A 46 38.06 -5.42 23.00
C LYS A 46 37.92 -5.40 24.53
N LEU A 47 36.69 -5.56 25.03
CA LEU A 47 36.42 -5.64 26.47
C LEU A 47 37.11 -6.82 27.11
N ALA A 48 37.08 -8.00 26.49
CA ALA A 48 37.75 -9.20 26.95
C ALA A 48 39.28 -8.96 27.08
N ASN A 49 39.88 -8.32 26.09
CA ASN A 49 41.30 -7.97 26.14
C ASN A 49 41.66 -6.96 27.26
N LEU A 50 40.77 -5.96 27.49
CA LEU A 50 40.98 -4.98 28.56
C LEU A 50 40.89 -5.63 29.94
N ILE A 51 39.89 -6.51 30.13
CA ILE A 51 39.70 -7.26 31.38
C ILE A 51 40.86 -8.18 31.61
N ASN A 52 41.31 -8.95 30.62
CA ASN A 52 42.45 -9.86 30.74
C ASN A 52 43.77 -9.12 31.12
N ASN A 53 44.02 -7.95 30.54
CA ASN A 53 45.18 -7.16 30.81
C ASN A 53 45.24 -6.56 32.23
N GLN A 54 44.07 -6.35 32.85
CA GLN A 54 43.95 -5.81 34.21
C GLN A 54 43.92 -6.88 35.30
N THR A 55 43.53 -8.13 34.92
CA THR A 55 43.34 -9.23 35.88
C THR A 55 44.59 -10.10 36.07
N THR A 56 45.79 -9.65 35.72
CA THR A 56 47.06 -10.37 35.79
C THR A 56 47.50 -10.80 37.21
N GLY A 57 46.59 -11.01 38.16
CA GLY A 57 46.91 -11.34 39.54
C GLY A 57 46.25 -12.54 40.17
N SER A 58 45.28 -13.20 39.53
CA SER A 58 44.56 -14.34 40.14
C SER A 58 44.84 -15.63 39.36
N GLU A 59 45.89 -16.34 39.73
CA GLU A 59 46.30 -17.63 39.13
C GLU A 59 45.46 -18.84 39.60
N HIS A 60 44.22 -18.64 40.11
CA HIS A 60 43.39 -19.78 40.48
C HIS A 60 42.75 -20.37 39.23
N THR A 61 43.42 -21.34 38.63
CA THR A 61 42.84 -22.24 37.62
C THR A 61 41.72 -23.04 38.28
N MET A 62 40.50 -22.74 37.93
CA MET A 62 39.34 -23.50 38.40
C MET A 62 39.37 -24.90 37.81
N THR A 63 39.83 -25.86 38.62
CA THR A 63 39.69 -27.27 38.31
C THR A 63 38.20 -27.64 38.42
N SER A 64 37.72 -28.42 37.49
CA SER A 64 36.36 -28.95 37.47
C SER A 64 36.02 -29.72 38.76
N GLY A 65 35.11 -29.20 39.56
CA GLY A 65 34.64 -29.82 40.82
C GLY A 65 33.28 -29.27 41.22
N PRO A 66 32.63 -29.86 42.25
CA PRO A 66 31.37 -29.35 42.75
C PRO A 66 31.55 -27.92 43.28
N VAL A 67 30.56 -27.07 42.99
CA VAL A 67 30.59 -25.62 43.28
C VAL A 67 29.50 -25.30 44.31
N THR A 68 29.88 -24.49 45.30
CA THR A 68 28.93 -23.80 46.19
C THR A 68 28.87 -22.33 45.81
N TYR A 69 27.76 -21.87 45.29
CA TYR A 69 27.55 -20.48 44.97
C TYR A 69 27.01 -19.69 46.15
N ALA A 70 27.66 -18.59 46.53
CA ALA A 70 27.27 -17.72 47.61
C ALA A 70 26.72 -16.39 47.08
N PRO A 71 25.38 -16.20 47.10
CA PRO A 71 24.76 -14.94 46.68
C PRO A 71 25.23 -13.78 47.58
N THR A 72 25.27 -12.58 47.03
CA THR A 72 25.64 -11.35 47.74
C THR A 72 24.41 -10.77 48.45
N LEU A 73 24.48 -10.51 49.73
CA LEU A 73 23.47 -9.84 50.50
C LEU A 73 23.70 -8.33 50.52
N ASN A 74 22.60 -7.60 50.33
CA ASN A 74 22.57 -6.14 50.38
C ASN A 74 22.21 -5.59 51.78
N ARG A 75 21.81 -6.46 52.71
CA ARG A 75 21.40 -6.11 54.10
C ARG A 75 22.38 -6.73 55.11
N PRO A 76 22.69 -6.01 56.17
CA PRO A 76 23.52 -6.57 57.24
C PRO A 76 22.78 -7.71 57.92
N LEU A 77 23.49 -8.79 58.20
CA LEU A 77 23.01 -9.91 59.02
C LEU A 77 23.42 -9.74 60.48
N THR A 78 22.49 -10.02 61.39
CA THR A 78 22.71 -10.08 62.81
C THR A 78 22.83 -11.54 63.23
N LEU A 79 23.93 -11.95 63.80
CA LEU A 79 24.15 -13.31 64.24
C LEU A 79 23.50 -13.48 65.62
N ASP A 80 22.24 -13.91 65.63
CA ASP A 80 21.47 -14.12 66.87
C ASP A 80 20.98 -15.56 67.02
N GLY A 81 21.30 -16.41 66.07
CA GLY A 81 20.90 -17.80 66.04
C GLY A 81 19.45 -18.05 65.58
N PHE A 82 18.72 -17.01 65.15
CA PHE A 82 17.33 -17.16 64.70
C PHE A 82 17.16 -17.14 63.18
N GLY A 83 18.13 -16.67 62.44
CA GLY A 83 18.09 -16.62 60.99
C GLY A 83 16.97 -15.75 60.39
N SER A 84 16.36 -14.87 61.21
CA SER A 84 15.24 -14.03 60.82
C SER A 84 15.61 -12.95 59.82
N ASP A 85 16.89 -12.55 59.81
CA ASP A 85 17.45 -11.52 58.92
C ASP A 85 17.84 -12.08 57.55
N TRP A 86 17.88 -13.38 57.42
CA TRP A 86 18.15 -14.02 56.15
C TRP A 86 16.91 -13.88 55.25
N PRO A 87 17.06 -13.33 54.06
CA PRO A 87 15.95 -13.13 53.16
C PRO A 87 15.33 -14.49 52.83
N ASP A 88 14.00 -14.61 53.04
CA ASP A 88 13.22 -15.73 52.52
C ASP A 88 13.13 -15.68 50.98
N TYR A 89 13.43 -14.54 50.44
CA TYR A 89 13.34 -14.19 49.04
C TYR A 89 14.54 -13.37 48.69
N ASP A 90 15.33 -13.81 47.74
CA ASP A 90 16.35 -13.00 47.15
C ASP A 90 15.68 -12.11 46.08
N GLU A 91 15.62 -10.81 46.32
CA GLU A 91 15.03 -9.84 45.35
C GLU A 91 15.72 -9.87 44.00
N GLU A 92 16.98 -10.27 43.95
CA GLU A 92 17.79 -10.34 42.74
C GLU A 92 17.66 -11.71 42.03
N TYR A 93 17.46 -12.82 42.77
CA TYR A 93 17.58 -14.20 42.24
C TYR A 93 16.35 -15.08 42.44
N GLY A 94 15.28 -14.55 42.98
CA GLY A 94 14.06 -15.32 43.26
C GLY A 94 14.15 -16.24 44.48
N ARG A 95 13.14 -17.06 44.69
CA ARG A 95 12.96 -17.89 45.88
C ARG A 95 13.95 -19.04 45.91
N GLN A 96 15.05 -18.90 46.64
CA GLN A 96 15.99 -19.99 46.92
C GLN A 96 16.11 -20.17 48.47
N PRO A 97 15.17 -20.91 49.10
CA PRO A 97 15.18 -21.00 50.54
C PRO A 97 16.43 -21.73 51.09
N TRP A 98 16.90 -22.76 50.39
CA TRP A 98 18.04 -23.59 50.83
C TRP A 98 18.87 -24.05 49.65
N GLN A 99 20.19 -24.06 49.82
CA GLN A 99 21.15 -24.46 48.78
C GLN A 99 21.44 -25.96 48.84
N GLY A 100 21.31 -26.55 50.01
CA GLY A 100 21.51 -27.95 50.17
C GLY A 100 20.88 -28.46 51.48
N GLY A 101 20.89 -29.75 51.64
CA GLY A 101 20.37 -30.41 52.82
C GLY A 101 20.44 -31.92 52.71
N GLY A 102 20.08 -32.61 53.81
CA GLY A 102 20.07 -34.05 53.87
C GLY A 102 19.23 -34.56 55.03
N THR A 103 18.95 -35.85 55.00
CA THR A 103 18.28 -36.54 56.09
C THR A 103 19.34 -37.04 57.06
N LEU A 104 19.17 -36.72 58.32
CA LEU A 104 19.99 -37.22 59.42
C LEU A 104 19.38 -38.51 59.98
N ALA A 105 20.00 -39.07 61.01
CA ALA A 105 19.42 -40.27 61.71
C ALA A 105 18.00 -39.99 62.21
N GLY A 106 17.07 -40.94 61.98
CA GLY A 106 15.63 -40.81 62.30
C GLY A 106 14.91 -39.94 61.27
N ASN A 107 13.97 -39.10 61.75
CA ASN A 107 13.21 -38.15 60.90
C ASN A 107 13.81 -36.75 60.92
N ALA A 108 15.06 -36.58 61.36
CA ALA A 108 15.74 -35.30 61.41
C ALA A 108 16.18 -34.89 60.01
N THR A 109 16.12 -33.60 59.70
CA THR A 109 16.63 -33.02 58.45
C THR A 109 17.56 -31.87 58.73
N LEU A 110 18.58 -31.74 57.92
CA LEU A 110 19.47 -30.59 57.92
C LEU A 110 19.32 -29.85 56.59
N ASN A 111 19.15 -28.55 56.64
CA ASN A 111 19.19 -27.65 55.51
C ASN A 111 20.25 -26.57 55.77
N TRP A 112 20.89 -26.12 54.70
CA TRP A 112 21.91 -25.09 54.83
C TRP A 112 21.88 -24.13 53.64
N ARG A 113 22.38 -22.93 53.88
CA ARG A 113 22.67 -21.92 52.84
C ARG A 113 23.87 -21.06 53.23
N VAL A 114 24.54 -20.53 52.19
CA VAL A 114 25.62 -19.55 52.34
C VAL A 114 25.28 -18.28 51.66
N ALA A 115 25.89 -17.18 52.11
CA ALA A 115 25.76 -15.89 51.48
C ALA A 115 27.03 -15.06 51.76
N VAL A 116 27.35 -14.10 50.89
CA VAL A 116 28.49 -13.18 51.03
C VAL A 116 28.00 -11.78 51.30
N GLN A 117 28.60 -11.12 52.24
CA GLN A 117 28.40 -9.68 52.44
C GLN A 117 29.79 -9.03 52.70
N GLU A 118 30.13 -8.08 51.87
CA GLU A 118 31.45 -7.40 51.93
C GLU A 118 32.63 -8.36 52.00
N SER A 119 33.36 -8.36 53.12
CA SER A 119 34.52 -9.21 53.40
C SER A 119 34.21 -10.50 54.14
N ASN A 120 32.92 -10.80 54.37
CA ASN A 120 32.49 -11.96 55.15
C ASN A 120 31.65 -12.94 54.31
N LEU A 121 31.85 -14.22 54.62
CA LEU A 121 30.98 -15.32 54.24
C LEU A 121 30.09 -15.69 55.42
N TYR A 122 28.80 -15.85 55.20
CA TYR A 122 27.86 -16.28 56.20
C TYR A 122 27.33 -17.67 55.83
N LEU A 123 27.21 -18.54 56.84
CA LEU A 123 26.64 -19.87 56.72
C LEU A 123 25.47 -19.98 57.69
N LEU A 124 24.31 -20.38 57.20
CA LEU A 124 23.17 -20.75 58.03
C LEU A 124 22.89 -22.26 57.88
N ILE A 125 22.83 -22.94 59.01
CA ILE A 125 22.46 -24.36 59.10
C ILE A 125 21.23 -24.44 59.96
N ARG A 126 20.17 -25.12 59.49
CA ARG A 126 18.96 -25.42 60.24
C ARG A 126 18.77 -26.94 60.35
N ILE A 127 18.61 -27.41 61.57
CA ILE A 127 18.39 -28.80 61.90
C ILE A 127 16.98 -28.89 62.49
N SER A 128 16.09 -29.68 61.86
CA SER A 128 14.69 -29.86 62.28
C SER A 128 14.47 -31.26 62.83
N ASN A 129 13.54 -31.40 63.75
CA ASN A 129 13.12 -32.66 64.35
C ASN A 129 14.22 -33.43 65.13
N ARG A 130 15.20 -32.68 65.65
CA ARG A 130 16.28 -33.29 66.44
C ARG A 130 16.65 -32.37 67.60
N GLY A 131 16.72 -32.96 68.81
CA GLY A 131 17.20 -32.25 69.96
C GLY A 131 18.65 -31.78 69.86
N HIS A 132 18.98 -30.72 70.55
CA HIS A 132 20.27 -30.09 70.59
C HIS A 132 21.21 -30.74 71.60
N GLY A 133 22.30 -31.31 71.11
CA GLY A 133 23.38 -31.82 71.96
C GLY A 133 24.29 -30.71 72.44
N LEU A 134 24.10 -30.18 73.62
CA LEU A 134 24.85 -29.05 74.14
C LEU A 134 26.20 -29.49 74.75
N PHE A 135 27.23 -28.64 74.49
CA PHE A 135 28.52 -28.78 75.19
C PHE A 135 28.39 -28.35 76.64
N ASP A 136 28.84 -29.25 77.56
CA ASP A 136 28.88 -28.97 78.98
C ASP A 136 30.36 -28.92 79.40
N PRO A 137 30.89 -27.77 79.77
CA PRO A 137 32.29 -27.69 80.26
C PRO A 137 32.60 -28.51 81.48
N SER A 138 31.54 -28.89 82.32
CA SER A 138 31.74 -29.73 83.48
C SER A 138 31.82 -31.22 83.13
N GLN A 139 31.37 -31.61 81.95
CA GLN A 139 31.39 -32.99 81.43
C GLN A 139 31.91 -33.00 79.98
N PRO A 140 33.19 -32.70 79.80
CA PRO A 140 33.73 -32.49 78.42
C PRO A 140 33.73 -33.76 77.56
N ASP A 141 33.70 -34.93 78.21
CA ASP A 141 33.69 -36.21 77.48
C ASP A 141 32.26 -36.62 77.02
N ARG A 142 31.24 -35.86 77.42
CA ARG A 142 29.87 -36.09 76.93
C ARG A 142 29.72 -35.68 75.51
N PRO A 143 29.22 -36.51 74.58
CA PRO A 143 29.04 -36.16 73.19
C PRO A 143 28.10 -34.96 73.05
N PHE A 144 28.46 -34.00 72.24
CA PHE A 144 27.75 -32.75 71.90
C PHE A 144 27.77 -32.50 70.45
N ASP A 145 26.93 -31.58 69.94
CA ASP A 145 26.94 -31.15 68.55
C ASP A 145 28.04 -30.15 68.31
N GLU A 146 28.79 -30.36 67.26
CA GLU A 146 29.91 -29.54 66.87
C GLU A 146 29.91 -29.32 65.35
N LEU A 147 29.98 -28.10 64.90
CA LEU A 147 30.26 -27.80 63.49
C LEU A 147 31.78 -27.67 63.29
N ARG A 148 32.29 -28.40 62.32
CA ARG A 148 33.64 -28.23 61.82
C ARG A 148 33.57 -27.60 60.44
N ILE A 149 34.35 -26.49 60.26
CA ILE A 149 34.41 -25.73 59.02
C ILE A 149 35.77 -25.89 58.42
N PHE A 150 35.82 -26.14 57.13
CA PHE A 150 37.05 -26.26 56.35
C PHE A 150 37.07 -25.11 55.34
N LEU A 151 38.08 -24.29 55.37
CA LEU A 151 38.24 -23.13 54.52
C LEU A 151 39.67 -23.05 53.99
N GLU A 152 39.79 -23.01 52.67
CA GLU A 152 41.07 -22.80 52.03
C GLU A 152 41.48 -21.32 52.14
N GLN A 153 42.65 -21.08 52.64
CA GLN A 153 43.32 -19.80 52.76
C GLN A 153 44.67 -19.85 52.00
N PRO A 154 45.33 -18.74 51.69
CA PRO A 154 46.60 -18.74 51.00
C PRO A 154 47.70 -19.59 51.64
N GLN A 155 47.57 -19.85 52.93
CA GLN A 155 48.50 -20.65 53.74
C GLN A 155 48.14 -22.15 53.84
N GLY A 156 47.00 -22.57 53.19
CA GLY A 156 46.48 -23.92 53.21
C GLY A 156 45.05 -24.01 53.79
N VAL A 157 44.50 -25.22 53.84
CA VAL A 157 43.16 -25.45 54.40
C VAL A 157 43.22 -25.33 55.91
N ILE A 158 42.42 -24.44 56.48
CA ILE A 158 42.20 -24.30 57.92
C ILE A 158 40.98 -25.09 58.36
N GLU A 159 41.02 -25.73 59.52
CA GLU A 159 39.91 -26.32 60.21
C GLU A 159 39.58 -25.49 61.46
N ARG A 160 38.27 -25.25 61.70
CA ARG A 160 37.77 -24.60 62.92
C ARG A 160 36.58 -25.36 63.48
N ARG A 161 36.50 -25.40 64.77
CA ARG A 161 35.47 -26.11 65.53
C ARG A 161 34.57 -25.12 66.24
N LEU A 162 33.26 -25.28 66.08
CA LEU A 162 32.25 -24.49 66.78
C LEU A 162 31.38 -25.44 67.62
N PRO A 163 31.66 -25.57 68.90
CA PRO A 163 30.87 -26.45 69.80
C PRO A 163 29.50 -25.81 70.04
N SER A 164 28.49 -26.65 70.19
CA SER A 164 27.15 -26.24 70.49
C SER A 164 27.04 -25.72 71.92
N VAL A 165 26.57 -24.48 72.06
CA VAL A 165 26.35 -23.82 73.35
C VAL A 165 24.89 -23.40 73.49
N ALA A 166 24.38 -23.25 74.71
CA ALA A 166 22.99 -22.88 74.97
C ALA A 166 22.84 -21.36 74.70
N ARG A 167 22.20 -21.01 73.57
CA ARG A 167 21.81 -19.63 73.17
C ARG A 167 22.93 -18.61 73.44
N ASP A 168 24.14 -18.91 72.99
CA ASP A 168 25.24 -18.01 73.16
C ASP A 168 26.14 -17.97 71.90
N ASN A 169 26.89 -16.97 71.84
CA ASN A 169 27.85 -16.75 70.73
C ASN A 169 29.11 -17.60 71.02
N VAL A 170 29.62 -18.21 69.98
CA VAL A 170 30.81 -19.05 70.05
C VAL A 170 31.83 -18.62 69.00
N ASN A 171 33.06 -18.46 69.42
CA ASN A 171 34.18 -18.27 68.50
C ASN A 171 34.67 -19.63 67.98
N GLY A 172 35.22 -19.63 66.76
CA GLY A 172 35.89 -20.79 66.21
C GLY A 172 37.06 -21.19 67.08
N LEU A 173 37.20 -22.51 67.36
CA LEU A 173 38.33 -23.02 68.11
C LEU A 173 39.32 -23.68 67.18
N ILE A 174 40.64 -23.48 67.44
CA ILE A 174 41.73 -24.07 66.66
C ILE A 174 41.88 -25.55 67.12
N PRO A 175 41.80 -26.54 66.20
CA PRO A 175 42.00 -27.94 66.56
C PRO A 175 43.36 -28.17 67.18
N GLY A 176 43.40 -28.95 68.29
CA GLY A 176 44.64 -29.23 69.08
C GLY A 176 45.03 -28.10 70.03
N MET A 177 44.34 -26.98 70.02
CA MET A 177 44.47 -25.85 70.93
C MET A 177 43.09 -25.42 71.45
N ASP A 178 42.41 -26.33 72.11
CA ASP A 178 40.96 -26.21 72.45
C ASP A 178 40.60 -24.99 73.31
N SER A 179 41.52 -24.26 73.79
CA SER A 179 41.33 -23.02 74.53
C SER A 179 41.68 -21.74 73.73
N THR A 180 42.13 -21.87 72.49
CA THR A 180 42.55 -20.71 71.68
C THR A 180 41.44 -20.33 70.69
N PRO A 181 40.72 -19.25 70.95
CA PRO A 181 39.66 -18.80 70.07
C PRO A 181 40.22 -18.10 68.81
N ASP A 182 39.60 -18.38 67.69
CA ASP A 182 39.75 -17.62 66.47
C ASP A 182 38.62 -16.61 66.34
N TYR A 183 38.89 -15.34 66.54
CA TYR A 183 37.90 -14.25 66.54
C TYR A 183 37.42 -13.87 65.13
N GLU A 184 38.07 -14.36 64.11
CA GLU A 184 37.60 -14.14 62.73
C GLU A 184 36.39 -15.00 62.37
N ILE A 185 36.25 -16.15 63.06
CA ILE A 185 35.13 -17.10 62.91
C ILE A 185 34.26 -17.06 64.12
N TYR A 186 33.02 -16.71 63.88
CA TYR A 186 32.05 -16.42 64.93
C TYR A 186 30.69 -17.01 64.61
N GLY A 187 30.05 -17.70 65.53
CA GLY A 187 28.74 -18.34 65.34
C GLY A 187 27.81 -18.06 66.48
N ALA A 188 26.48 -18.15 66.17
CA ALA A 188 25.40 -18.05 67.14
C ALA A 188 24.46 -19.24 66.98
N TRP A 189 24.32 -20.01 68.07
CA TRP A 189 23.38 -21.11 68.16
C TRP A 189 22.01 -20.63 68.65
N GLY A 190 20.92 -21.10 68.04
CA GLY A 190 19.53 -20.84 68.42
C GLY A 190 18.64 -22.04 68.34
N SER A 191 17.55 -22.05 69.10
CA SER A 191 16.53 -23.11 69.03
C SER A 191 15.37 -22.71 68.12
N THR A 192 14.84 -23.68 67.37
CA THR A 192 13.69 -23.50 66.48
C THR A 192 12.40 -24.06 67.08
N ASN A 193 11.24 -23.60 66.58
CA ASN A 193 9.92 -24.03 67.12
C ASN A 193 9.56 -25.50 66.84
N ASP A 194 10.29 -26.15 65.94
CA ASP A 194 10.07 -27.53 65.46
C ASP A 194 10.93 -28.57 66.18
N ASN A 195 11.24 -28.30 67.45
CA ASN A 195 12.17 -29.15 68.27
C ASN A 195 13.52 -29.32 67.57
N GLY A 196 13.96 -28.29 66.88
CA GLY A 196 15.20 -28.22 66.18
C GLY A 196 16.11 -27.11 66.70
N HIS A 197 17.20 -26.90 66.04
CA HIS A 197 18.15 -25.82 66.33
C HIS A 197 18.76 -25.33 65.05
N GLN A 198 19.34 -24.15 65.10
CA GLN A 198 20.07 -23.56 63.96
C GLN A 198 21.34 -22.87 64.40
N LEU A 199 22.23 -22.73 63.47
CA LEU A 199 23.50 -22.09 63.66
C LEU A 199 23.74 -21.08 62.53
N GLU A 200 24.05 -19.89 62.93
CA GLU A 200 24.55 -18.83 62.03
C GLU A 200 26.04 -18.67 62.26
N VAL A 201 26.81 -18.65 61.19
CA VAL A 201 28.27 -18.49 61.27
C VAL A 201 28.73 -17.41 60.33
N ARG A 202 29.60 -16.53 60.81
CA ARG A 202 30.35 -15.59 60.04
C ARG A 202 31.77 -16.08 59.88
N LEU A 203 32.29 -16.04 58.67
CA LEU A 203 33.62 -16.48 58.27
C LEU A 203 34.30 -15.36 57.48
N PRO A 204 35.62 -15.24 57.50
CA PRO A 204 36.27 -14.39 56.49
C PRO A 204 35.98 -14.91 55.10
N ARG A 205 35.68 -14.02 54.20
CA ARG A 205 35.40 -14.38 52.79
C ARG A 205 36.66 -15.00 52.17
N PRO A 206 36.62 -16.24 51.70
CA PRO A 206 37.76 -16.85 51.01
C PRO A 206 37.92 -16.25 49.63
N GLU A 207 39.08 -16.53 49.03
CA GLU A 207 39.31 -16.18 47.64
C GLU A 207 38.34 -16.92 46.70
N GLN A 208 38.12 -16.37 45.54
CA GLN A 208 37.24 -16.97 44.54
C GLN A 208 37.76 -18.35 44.10
N GLY A 209 36.90 -19.37 44.16
CA GLY A 209 37.28 -20.73 43.84
C GLY A 209 38.03 -21.50 44.94
N ALA A 210 38.20 -20.89 46.11
CA ALA A 210 38.79 -21.57 47.26
C ALA A 210 37.93 -22.73 47.73
N ALA A 211 38.53 -23.79 48.25
CA ALA A 211 37.79 -24.91 48.83
C ALA A 211 37.07 -24.49 50.09
N PHE A 212 35.78 -24.86 50.12
CA PHE A 212 34.88 -24.63 51.25
C PHE A 212 34.17 -25.92 51.61
N GLY A 213 34.00 -26.15 52.90
CA GLY A 213 33.23 -27.27 53.40
C GLY A 213 32.91 -27.17 54.88
N PHE A 214 31.99 -27.95 55.29
CA PHE A 214 31.66 -28.12 56.72
C PHE A 214 31.18 -29.53 57.02
N ARG A 215 31.31 -29.92 58.28
CA ARG A 215 30.90 -31.22 58.79
C ARG A 215 30.20 -31.01 60.13
N LEU A 216 28.98 -31.53 60.25
CA LEU A 216 28.27 -31.59 61.53
C LEU A 216 28.57 -32.92 62.20
N ILE A 217 29.04 -32.85 63.42
CA ILE A 217 29.42 -34.00 64.23
C ILE A 217 28.56 -33.94 65.49
N GLY A 218 28.06 -35.08 65.96
CA GLY A 218 27.25 -35.12 67.16
C GLY A 218 26.79 -36.52 67.52
N PRO A 219 26.04 -36.69 68.68
CA PRO A 219 25.46 -37.95 69.07
C PRO A 219 24.30 -38.34 68.18
N VAL A 220 24.15 -39.61 67.79
CA VAL A 220 23.04 -40.08 66.94
C VAL A 220 21.69 -39.84 67.59
N ASN A 221 21.62 -40.00 68.94
CA ASN A 221 20.41 -39.75 69.71
C ASN A 221 20.68 -38.68 70.79
N ALA A 222 20.39 -37.44 70.46
CA ALA A 222 20.62 -36.31 71.39
C ALA A 222 19.62 -36.29 72.59
N THR A 223 18.50 -37.00 72.50
CA THR A 223 17.37 -36.94 73.50
C THR A 223 17.46 -37.91 74.63
N THR A 224 18.22 -39.01 74.54
CA THR A 224 18.18 -40.12 75.53
C THR A 224 19.30 -40.16 76.53
N GLY A 225 20.27 -39.30 76.51
CA GLY A 225 21.38 -39.22 77.49
C GLY A 225 22.26 -40.44 77.60
N GLN A 226 22.01 -41.50 76.85
CA GLN A 226 22.87 -42.66 76.76
C GLN A 226 24.02 -42.39 75.80
N SER A 227 25.20 -42.75 76.25
CA SER A 227 26.49 -42.51 75.56
C SER A 227 26.51 -43.13 74.18
N SER A 228 26.05 -42.37 73.24
CA SER A 228 26.32 -42.63 71.80
C SER A 228 27.66 -42.00 71.45
N GLN A 229 28.50 -42.70 70.71
CA GLN A 229 29.73 -42.15 70.20
C GLN A 229 29.40 -40.98 69.33
N GLN A 230 30.32 -39.99 69.29
CA GLN A 230 30.27 -38.87 68.41
C GLN A 230 30.46 -39.34 66.95
N GLN A 231 29.55 -39.02 66.06
CA GLN A 231 29.57 -39.44 64.64
C GLN A 231 29.36 -38.25 63.73
N VAL A 232 29.81 -38.40 62.49
CA VAL A 232 29.53 -37.44 61.44
C VAL A 232 28.05 -37.59 61.08
N LEU A 233 27.27 -36.55 61.32
CA LEU A 233 25.84 -36.50 61.06
C LEU A 233 25.57 -36.01 59.64
N PHE A 234 26.36 -35.05 59.19
CA PHE A 234 26.27 -34.46 57.85
C PHE A 234 27.64 -33.96 57.40
N GLU A 235 27.87 -34.07 56.11
CA GLU A 235 29.15 -33.59 55.52
C GLU A 235 28.88 -32.92 54.18
N HIS A 236 29.41 -31.73 54.03
CA HIS A 236 29.50 -30.98 52.80
C HIS A 236 30.96 -30.50 52.68
N THR A 237 31.71 -31.22 51.89
CA THR A 237 33.16 -30.96 51.73
C THR A 237 33.54 -30.98 50.24
N ASP A 238 34.75 -30.56 49.94
CA ASP A 238 35.34 -30.59 48.61
C ASP A 238 34.58 -29.78 47.55
N THR A 239 33.91 -28.71 47.97
CA THR A 239 33.29 -27.79 47.05
C THR A 239 34.12 -26.52 46.86
N ARG A 240 34.05 -25.91 45.68
CA ARG A 240 34.66 -24.62 45.39
C ARG A 240 33.63 -23.51 45.63
N LEU A 241 34.01 -22.51 46.43
CA LEU A 241 33.17 -21.36 46.71
C LEU A 241 33.24 -20.34 45.61
N ILE A 242 32.11 -20.01 45.00
CA ILE A 242 31.99 -18.96 43.99
C ILE A 242 31.02 -17.92 44.52
N SER A 243 31.34 -16.65 44.26
CA SER A 243 30.50 -15.52 44.62
C SER A 243 30.71 -14.38 43.63
N ARG A 244 29.83 -13.37 43.62
CA ARG A 244 30.01 -12.18 42.78
C ARG A 244 31.22 -11.38 43.18
N GLU A 245 32.00 -10.93 42.20
CA GLU A 245 33.23 -10.14 42.38
C GLU A 245 32.96 -8.66 42.14
N LYS A 246 32.72 -7.88 43.20
CA LYS A 246 32.51 -6.43 43.12
C LYS A 246 33.57 -5.65 42.35
N PRO A 247 34.88 -5.98 42.39
CA PRO A 247 35.88 -5.31 41.56
C PRO A 247 35.62 -5.48 40.07
N LEU A 248 35.23 -6.70 39.62
CA LEU A 248 34.90 -6.96 38.22
C LEU A 248 33.61 -6.23 37.82
N GLU A 249 32.62 -6.15 38.68
CA GLU A 249 31.41 -5.40 38.44
C GLU A 249 31.67 -3.91 38.21
N LYS A 250 32.53 -3.32 39.05
CA LYS A 250 32.96 -1.92 38.88
C LYS A 250 33.72 -1.69 37.57
N GLN A 251 34.53 -2.65 37.16
CA GLN A 251 35.23 -2.60 35.88
C GLN A 251 34.25 -2.67 34.73
N LEU A 252 33.31 -3.59 34.77
CA LEU A 252 32.24 -3.69 33.76
C LEU A 252 31.42 -2.39 33.67
N ASP A 253 31.07 -1.80 34.81
CA ASP A 253 30.31 -0.54 34.87
C ASP A 253 31.02 0.61 34.15
N GLN A 254 32.33 0.66 34.18
CA GLN A 254 33.12 1.69 33.49
C GLN A 254 33.34 1.41 32.01
N LEU A 255 33.20 0.16 31.58
CA LEU A 255 33.56 -0.29 30.24
C LEU A 255 32.36 -0.47 29.32
N ILE A 256 31.17 -0.76 29.87
CA ILE A 256 29.97 -0.95 29.09
C ILE A 256 29.28 0.37 28.77
N ALA A 257 28.66 0.43 27.62
CA ALA A 257 27.88 1.59 27.18
C ALA A 257 26.43 1.57 27.71
N PRO A 258 25.75 2.72 27.77
CA PRO A 258 24.34 2.77 28.11
C PRO A 258 23.49 1.86 27.21
N GLY A 259 22.64 1.03 27.81
CA GLY A 259 21.80 0.04 27.13
C GLY A 259 22.46 -1.30 26.87
N GLN A 260 23.68 -1.48 27.40
CA GLN A 260 24.37 -2.78 27.37
C GLN A 260 24.27 -3.49 28.73
N ASN A 261 24.18 -4.80 28.68
CA ASN A 261 24.34 -5.71 29.82
C ASN A 261 25.62 -6.52 29.61
N ALA A 262 26.40 -6.71 30.67
CA ALA A 262 27.56 -7.57 30.60
C ALA A 262 27.60 -8.53 31.79
N TRP A 263 27.98 -9.76 31.52
CA TRP A 263 28.17 -10.79 32.52
C TRP A 263 29.51 -11.45 32.36
N ILE A 264 30.13 -11.84 33.45
CA ILE A 264 31.30 -12.72 33.46
C ILE A 264 30.89 -14.02 34.09
N LEU A 265 31.16 -15.10 33.38
CA LEU A 265 30.84 -16.46 33.82
C LEU A 265 32.11 -17.24 34.11
N GLU A 266 32.09 -18.02 35.17
CA GLU A 266 33.08 -19.07 35.45
C GLU A 266 32.88 -20.27 34.50
N PRO A 267 33.89 -21.13 34.31
CA PRO A 267 33.78 -22.31 33.43
C PRO A 267 32.57 -23.21 33.69
N GLY A 268 32.10 -23.27 34.95
CA GLY A 268 30.87 -23.96 35.34
C GLY A 268 29.56 -23.23 34.98
N GLY A 269 29.66 -22.06 34.33
CA GLY A 269 28.51 -21.24 33.94
C GLY A 269 27.94 -20.35 35.04
N TRP A 270 28.60 -20.26 36.20
CA TRP A 270 28.16 -19.39 37.29
C TRP A 270 28.49 -17.94 37.04
N VAL A 271 27.52 -17.05 37.31
CA VAL A 271 27.66 -15.60 37.15
C VAL A 271 28.49 -15.02 38.30
N ILE A 272 29.71 -14.54 38.01
CA ILE A 272 30.60 -13.91 38.98
C ILE A 272 30.61 -12.40 38.93
N ALA A 273 30.21 -11.81 37.84
CA ALA A 273 30.01 -10.38 37.73
C ALA A 273 28.85 -10.10 36.76
N ARG A 274 28.03 -9.14 37.12
CA ARG A 274 26.92 -8.68 36.28
C ARG A 274 26.77 -7.18 36.43
N GLN A 275 26.66 -6.51 35.28
CA GLN A 275 26.40 -5.09 35.24
C GLN A 275 25.43 -4.76 34.13
N THR A 276 24.47 -3.90 34.44
CA THR A 276 23.47 -3.40 33.51
C THR A 276 23.53 -1.89 33.50
N GLN A 277 23.74 -1.32 32.35
CA GLN A 277 23.63 0.14 32.15
C GLN A 277 22.27 0.47 31.55
N PRO A 278 21.38 1.17 32.29
CA PRO A 278 20.07 1.51 31.77
C PRO A 278 20.20 2.44 30.55
N SER A 279 19.29 2.27 29.60
CA SER A 279 19.24 3.16 28.45
C SER A 279 18.83 4.57 28.87
N THR A 280 19.58 5.56 28.45
CA THR A 280 19.33 6.98 28.79
C THR A 280 18.15 7.60 28.04
N ARG A 281 17.52 6.90 27.11
CA ARG A 281 16.43 7.44 26.29
C ARG A 281 15.06 7.15 26.87
N GLN A 282 14.40 8.22 27.29
CA GLN A 282 12.94 8.23 27.48
C GLN A 282 12.28 8.28 26.08
N THR A 283 11.45 7.30 25.76
CA THR A 283 10.57 7.37 24.59
C THR A 283 9.57 8.52 24.82
N PRO A 284 9.44 9.50 23.90
CA PRO A 284 8.49 10.58 24.05
C PRO A 284 7.08 10.03 24.29
N ASP A 285 6.35 10.65 25.21
CA ASP A 285 4.99 10.25 25.54
C ASP A 285 4.07 10.43 24.32
N PHE A 286 3.09 9.56 24.13
CA PHE A 286 2.21 9.56 22.97
C PHE A 286 1.47 10.88 22.80
N ASP A 287 1.13 11.51 23.92
CA ASP A 287 0.40 12.78 23.97
C ASP A 287 1.23 13.99 23.50
N SER A 288 2.56 13.84 23.43
CA SER A 288 3.47 14.89 22.97
C SER A 288 3.76 14.86 21.45
N LEU A 289 3.24 13.85 20.72
CA LEU A 289 3.55 13.65 19.33
C LEU A 289 2.61 14.42 18.40
N THR A 290 3.16 14.95 17.31
CA THR A 290 2.35 15.51 16.22
C THR A 290 1.61 14.39 15.47
N PRO A 291 0.46 14.69 14.79
CA PRO A 291 -0.29 13.67 14.04
C PRO A 291 0.56 12.90 13.01
N LEU A 292 1.53 13.56 12.38
CA LEU A 292 2.45 12.93 11.44
C LEU A 292 3.40 11.94 12.15
N GLN A 293 3.91 12.32 13.31
CA GLN A 293 4.78 11.46 14.13
C GLN A 293 4.02 10.26 14.70
N ILE A 294 2.73 10.41 15.01
CA ILE A 294 1.86 9.30 15.42
C ILE A 294 1.72 8.28 14.28
N VAL A 295 1.41 8.75 13.06
CA VAL A 295 1.31 7.86 11.88
C VAL A 295 2.65 7.19 11.59
N GLU A 296 3.74 7.93 11.68
CA GLU A 296 5.10 7.40 11.49
C GLU A 296 5.43 6.33 12.54
N ARG A 297 5.10 6.56 13.82
CA ARG A 297 5.30 5.61 14.93
C ARG A 297 4.44 4.35 14.80
N ILE A 298 3.17 4.50 14.43
CA ILE A 298 2.27 3.35 14.16
C ILE A 298 2.80 2.54 12.98
N SER A 299 3.23 3.20 11.90
CA SER A 299 3.77 2.53 10.71
C SER A 299 5.06 1.79 11.02
N LEU A 300 5.97 2.39 11.81
CA LEU A 300 7.19 1.75 12.28
C LEU A 300 6.90 0.54 13.16
N ASN A 301 5.95 0.66 14.09
CA ASN A 301 5.57 -0.46 14.96
C ASN A 301 4.90 -1.60 14.16
N GLY A 302 4.07 -1.26 13.19
CA GLY A 302 3.49 -2.25 12.26
C GLY A 302 4.56 -2.95 11.43
N LEU A 303 5.54 -2.22 10.93
CA LEU A 303 6.68 -2.78 10.18
C LEU A 303 7.54 -3.68 11.08
N ARG A 304 7.85 -3.25 12.32
CA ARG A 304 8.57 -4.05 13.31
C ARG A 304 7.83 -5.34 13.65
N ALA A 305 6.51 -5.28 13.85
CA ALA A 305 5.69 -6.47 14.10
C ALA A 305 5.73 -7.44 12.91
N LEU A 306 5.69 -6.91 11.70
CA LEU A 306 5.76 -7.70 10.48
C LEU A 306 7.14 -8.34 10.28
N VAL A 307 8.22 -7.59 10.52
CA VAL A 307 9.59 -8.11 10.50
C VAL A 307 9.77 -9.19 11.56
N ARG A 308 9.25 -8.99 12.78
CA ARG A 308 9.29 -10.00 13.86
C ARG A 308 8.60 -11.31 13.48
N ALA A 309 7.52 -11.26 12.69
CA ALA A 309 6.81 -12.46 12.25
C ALA A 309 7.62 -13.35 11.27
N TYR A 310 8.65 -12.79 10.64
CA TYR A 310 9.54 -13.50 9.71
C TYR A 310 10.89 -13.88 10.33
N GLN A 311 11.11 -13.60 11.62
CA GLN A 311 12.37 -13.90 12.30
C GLN A 311 12.36 -15.30 12.88
N PRO A 312 13.53 -15.98 12.97
CA PRO A 312 13.68 -17.17 13.77
C PRO A 312 13.39 -16.86 15.24
N ASP A 313 12.86 -17.84 15.95
CA ASP A 313 12.57 -17.70 17.37
C ASP A 313 13.85 -17.34 18.15
N PRO A 314 13.85 -16.24 18.91
CA PRO A 314 14.99 -15.84 19.71
C PRO A 314 15.21 -16.83 20.86
N PHE A 315 16.45 -16.98 21.26
CA PHE A 315 16.79 -17.77 22.43
C PHE A 315 16.24 -17.09 23.71
N LEU A 316 15.56 -17.85 24.57
CA LEU A 316 14.98 -17.31 25.81
C LEU A 316 16.02 -17.36 26.93
N ILE A 317 16.30 -16.21 27.55
CA ILE A 317 17.16 -16.10 28.73
C ILE A 317 16.32 -15.71 29.94
N GLN A 318 16.58 -16.35 31.08
CA GLN A 318 16.03 -15.93 32.37
C GLN A 318 16.87 -14.80 32.94
N ASP A 319 16.28 -13.65 33.20
CA ASP A 319 16.96 -12.43 33.63
C ASP A 319 17.76 -12.56 34.92
N GLN A 320 17.44 -13.55 35.73
CA GLN A 320 17.99 -13.75 37.06
C GLN A 320 18.71 -15.11 37.22
N ALA A 321 19.15 -15.69 36.13
CA ALA A 321 19.89 -16.93 36.21
C ALA A 321 21.22 -16.72 36.94
N LEU A 322 21.45 -17.52 37.97
CA LEU A 322 22.77 -17.58 38.69
C LEU A 322 23.76 -18.45 37.94
N GLN A 323 23.26 -19.40 37.20
CA GLN A 323 24.06 -20.37 36.47
C GLN A 323 23.46 -20.63 35.09
N PHE A 324 24.30 -20.66 34.08
CA PHE A 324 23.97 -21.12 32.73
C PHE A 324 24.66 -22.46 32.48
N ARG A 325 23.88 -23.47 32.08
CA ARG A 325 24.44 -24.77 31.75
C ARG A 325 25.31 -24.68 30.48
N PRO A 326 26.33 -25.55 30.36
CA PRO A 326 27.13 -25.60 29.14
C PRO A 326 26.24 -25.82 27.90
N GLY A 327 26.32 -24.91 26.91
CA GLY A 327 25.52 -24.94 25.70
C GLY A 327 24.17 -24.21 25.81
N GLU A 328 23.81 -23.68 26.97
CA GLU A 328 22.55 -22.92 27.18
C GLU A 328 22.64 -21.48 26.66
N LEU A 329 23.83 -20.93 26.56
CA LEU A 329 24.10 -19.64 25.95
C LEU A 329 24.64 -19.80 24.53
N PRO A 330 24.02 -19.16 23.51
CA PRO A 330 24.60 -19.12 22.20
C PRO A 330 25.89 -18.30 22.19
N GLY A 331 26.83 -18.62 21.32
CA GLY A 331 28.07 -17.84 21.15
C GLY A 331 27.79 -16.42 20.64
N GLN A 332 26.74 -16.29 19.82
CA GLN A 332 26.22 -15.04 19.28
C GLN A 332 24.77 -15.22 18.83
N GLY A 333 24.01 -14.18 18.82
CA GLY A 333 22.65 -14.21 18.26
C GLY A 333 21.64 -13.35 18.97
N LEU A 334 20.38 -13.55 18.60
CA LEU A 334 19.24 -12.84 19.15
C LEU A 334 18.71 -13.59 20.38
N VAL A 335 18.58 -12.88 21.48
CA VAL A 335 18.05 -13.40 22.73
C VAL A 335 16.84 -12.57 23.17
N ARG A 336 15.92 -13.20 23.89
CA ARG A 336 14.77 -12.55 24.49
C ARG A 336 14.79 -12.74 25.99
N HIS A 337 14.64 -11.66 26.73
CA HIS A 337 14.50 -11.67 28.16
C HIS A 337 13.05 -11.93 28.59
N ALA A 338 12.82 -12.21 29.85
CA ALA A 338 11.50 -12.50 30.40
C ALA A 338 10.51 -11.32 30.31
N ASP A 339 11.03 -10.10 30.28
CA ASP A 339 10.27 -8.86 30.06
C ASP A 339 9.77 -8.70 28.60
N GLY A 340 10.25 -9.56 27.69
CA GLY A 340 9.89 -9.58 26.28
C GLY A 340 10.82 -8.75 25.37
N ASP A 341 11.80 -8.06 25.95
CA ASP A 341 12.75 -7.27 25.20
C ASP A 341 13.78 -8.14 24.47
N LEU A 342 14.21 -7.67 23.31
CA LEU A 342 15.14 -8.36 22.43
C LEU A 342 16.53 -7.74 22.54
N TYR A 343 17.52 -8.60 22.71
CA TYR A 343 18.93 -8.22 22.78
C TYR A 343 19.76 -9.01 21.77
N LEU A 344 20.81 -8.40 21.28
CA LEU A 344 21.89 -9.09 20.59
C LEU A 344 22.92 -9.51 21.65
N LEU A 345 23.37 -10.75 21.56
CA LEU A 345 24.33 -11.35 22.48
C LEU A 345 25.63 -11.71 21.73
N ALA A 346 26.74 -11.40 22.32
CA ALA A 346 28.05 -11.87 21.92
C ALA A 346 28.81 -12.43 23.13
N THR A 347 29.45 -13.59 22.96
CA THR A 347 30.22 -14.27 23.99
C THR A 347 31.67 -14.36 23.57
N GLU A 348 32.58 -13.90 24.44
CA GLU A 348 34.00 -13.99 24.26
C GLU A 348 34.66 -14.75 25.42
N THR A 349 35.75 -15.44 25.13
CA THR A 349 36.49 -16.20 26.13
C THR A 349 37.57 -15.31 26.77
N LEU A 350 37.56 -15.24 28.10
CA LEU A 350 38.56 -14.58 28.92
C LEU A 350 39.67 -15.56 29.33
N ALA A 351 40.68 -15.05 30.02
CA ALA A 351 41.64 -15.89 30.68
C ALA A 351 40.96 -16.88 31.65
N ASN A 352 41.61 -18.04 31.89
CA ASN A 352 41.11 -19.10 32.79
C ASN A 352 39.75 -19.70 32.36
N ASP A 353 39.45 -19.78 31.02
CA ASP A 353 38.23 -20.32 30.48
C ASP A 353 36.91 -19.62 30.97
N ARG A 354 37.05 -18.45 31.58
CA ARG A 354 35.91 -17.57 31.88
C ARG A 354 35.30 -17.06 30.60
N LYS A 355 34.04 -16.72 30.63
CA LYS A 355 33.29 -16.16 29.47
C LYS A 355 32.77 -14.78 29.81
N LEU A 356 33.07 -13.83 28.93
CA LEU A 356 32.39 -12.54 28.90
C LEU A 356 31.16 -12.66 27.97
N VAL A 357 30.00 -12.35 28.49
CA VAL A 357 28.78 -12.24 27.73
C VAL A 357 28.42 -10.76 27.68
N LEU A 358 28.32 -10.21 26.49
CA LEU A 358 27.89 -8.83 26.24
C LEU A 358 26.57 -8.85 25.50
N GLU A 359 25.61 -8.13 26.03
CA GLU A 359 24.31 -7.94 25.40
C GLU A 359 24.04 -6.48 25.11
N GLU A 360 23.37 -6.21 24.02
CA GLU A 360 22.92 -4.88 23.66
C GLU A 360 21.49 -4.90 23.21
N SER A 361 20.68 -3.97 23.71
CA SER A 361 19.28 -3.86 23.33
C SER A 361 19.14 -3.63 21.83
N LEU A 362 18.43 -4.54 21.15
CA LEU A 362 18.19 -4.44 19.73
C LEU A 362 17.44 -3.16 19.37
N ASP A 363 16.47 -2.76 20.20
CA ASP A 363 15.73 -1.52 19.99
C ASP A 363 16.62 -0.30 20.08
N GLN A 364 17.63 -0.31 20.95
CA GLN A 364 18.58 0.80 21.10
C GLN A 364 19.57 0.86 19.94
N MET A 365 20.12 -0.26 19.50
CA MET A 365 20.97 -0.34 18.33
C MET A 365 20.28 0.11 17.06
N LEU A 366 19.06 -0.38 16.83
CA LEU A 366 18.25 0.03 15.70
C LEU A 366 17.84 1.50 15.79
N THR A 367 17.78 2.10 16.99
CA THR A 367 17.47 3.53 17.13
C THR A 367 18.69 4.42 16.92
N LEU A 368 19.89 4.00 17.27
CA LEU A 368 21.13 4.77 17.03
C LEU A 368 21.50 4.83 15.54
N SER A 369 21.37 3.72 14.84
CA SER A 369 21.59 3.66 13.38
C SER A 369 20.29 3.87 12.58
N GLY A 370 19.15 3.69 13.17
CA GLY A 370 17.87 3.47 12.51
C GLY A 370 16.82 4.57 12.68
N ASN A 371 17.00 5.57 13.56
CA ASN A 371 16.00 6.65 13.61
C ASN A 371 15.95 7.44 12.30
N THR A 372 17.08 7.65 11.65
CA THR A 372 17.12 8.24 10.31
C THR A 372 16.71 7.23 9.23
N LEU A 373 17.20 6.01 9.30
CA LEU A 373 16.93 4.99 8.30
C LEU A 373 15.52 4.40 8.43
N GLY A 374 15.06 4.11 9.65
CA GLY A 374 13.70 3.66 9.93
C GLY A 374 12.64 4.69 9.53
N SER A 375 12.88 5.97 9.79
CA SER A 375 11.98 7.04 9.36
C SER A 375 11.97 7.20 7.84
N VAL A 376 13.11 7.07 7.17
CA VAL A 376 13.20 7.09 5.69
C VAL A 376 12.44 5.89 5.09
N ILE A 377 12.62 4.69 5.63
CA ILE A 377 11.91 3.49 5.18
C ILE A 377 10.40 3.63 5.41
N ALA A 378 9.97 4.08 6.59
CA ALA A 378 8.56 4.29 6.89
C ALA A 378 7.92 5.35 5.98
N ARG A 379 8.59 6.49 5.77
CA ARG A 379 8.13 7.53 4.85
C ARG A 379 8.08 7.04 3.40
N SER A 380 9.09 6.29 2.97
CA SER A 380 9.11 5.67 1.64
C SER A 380 7.97 4.66 1.46
N ALA A 381 7.70 3.83 2.45
CA ALA A 381 6.57 2.89 2.43
C ALA A 381 5.22 3.61 2.38
N ILE A 382 5.02 4.67 3.18
CA ILE A 382 3.79 5.49 3.16
C ILE A 382 3.61 6.15 1.79
N LEU A 383 4.69 6.74 1.23
CA LEU A 383 4.67 7.34 -0.11
C LEU A 383 4.34 6.31 -1.19
N LEU A 384 4.92 5.12 -1.10
CA LEU A 384 4.70 4.02 -2.05
C LEU A 384 3.24 3.52 -2.01
N ILE A 385 2.70 3.32 -0.80
CA ILE A 385 1.29 2.96 -0.61
C ILE A 385 0.38 4.07 -1.12
N GLY A 386 0.68 5.32 -0.78
CA GLY A 386 -0.07 6.49 -1.25
C GLY A 386 -0.06 6.59 -2.76
N LEU A 387 1.09 6.45 -3.40
CA LEU A 387 1.23 6.46 -4.86
C LEU A 387 0.43 5.30 -5.50
N THR A 388 0.51 4.11 -4.92
CA THR A 388 -0.24 2.93 -5.41
C THR A 388 -1.75 3.17 -5.33
N LEU A 389 -2.25 3.73 -4.23
CA LEU A 389 -3.66 4.07 -4.07
C LEU A 389 -4.12 5.15 -5.07
N VAL A 390 -3.29 6.18 -5.31
CA VAL A 390 -3.56 7.21 -6.32
C VAL A 390 -3.63 6.60 -7.72
N LEU A 391 -2.68 5.74 -8.07
CA LEU A 391 -2.65 5.08 -9.38
C LEU A 391 -3.83 4.12 -9.58
N LEU A 392 -4.20 3.35 -8.55
CA LEU A 392 -5.40 2.50 -8.57
C LEU A 392 -6.69 3.33 -8.70
N GLY A 393 -6.77 4.43 -7.97
CA GLY A 393 -7.88 5.38 -8.07
C GLY A 393 -8.00 5.98 -9.47
N TYR A 394 -6.87 6.42 -10.05
CA TYR A 394 -6.82 6.94 -11.41
C TYR A 394 -7.21 5.88 -12.46
N ALA A 395 -6.67 4.67 -12.36
CA ALA A 395 -7.01 3.56 -13.26
C ALA A 395 -8.50 3.19 -13.20
N SER A 396 -9.08 3.16 -12.00
CA SER A 396 -10.51 2.90 -11.79
C SER A 396 -11.37 4.00 -12.38
N TRP A 397 -11.00 5.26 -12.16
CA TRP A 397 -11.68 6.43 -12.73
C TRP A 397 -11.63 6.45 -14.26
N LEU A 398 -10.46 6.15 -14.85
CA LEU A 398 -10.29 6.05 -16.30
C LEU A 398 -11.14 4.91 -16.89
N SER A 399 -11.11 3.74 -16.26
CA SER A 399 -11.95 2.59 -16.65
C SER A 399 -13.44 2.91 -16.61
N TRP A 400 -13.89 3.61 -15.57
CA TRP A 400 -15.28 4.05 -15.45
C TRP A 400 -15.67 5.02 -16.57
N ARG A 401 -14.81 5.99 -16.91
CA ARG A 401 -15.05 6.93 -18.02
C ARG A 401 -15.18 6.22 -19.36
N ILE A 402 -14.27 5.29 -19.66
CA ILE A 402 -14.30 4.52 -20.92
C ILE A 402 -15.55 3.64 -20.98
N THR A 403 -15.90 2.95 -19.90
CA THR A 403 -17.10 2.11 -19.84
C THR A 403 -18.36 2.94 -20.00
N ARG A 404 -18.39 4.15 -19.44
CA ARG A 404 -19.53 5.08 -19.61
C ARG A 404 -19.69 5.52 -21.07
N LEU A 405 -18.58 5.84 -21.77
CA LEU A 405 -18.62 6.18 -23.19
C LEU A 405 -19.08 4.98 -24.02
N GLN A 406 -18.54 3.81 -23.79
CA GLN A 406 -18.95 2.58 -24.47
C GLN A 406 -20.45 2.31 -24.31
N ARG A 407 -20.98 2.43 -23.08
CA ARG A 407 -22.42 2.25 -22.85
C ARG A 407 -23.28 3.31 -23.54
N ALA A 408 -22.81 4.57 -23.59
CA ALA A 408 -23.52 5.63 -24.29
C ALA A 408 -23.59 5.36 -25.80
N VAL A 409 -22.48 4.93 -26.40
CA VAL A 409 -22.41 4.54 -27.82
C VAL A 409 -23.33 3.33 -28.10
N SER A 410 -23.22 2.27 -27.29
CA SER A 410 -24.06 1.08 -27.47
C SER A 410 -25.56 1.36 -27.26
N ALA A 411 -25.93 2.29 -26.38
CA ALA A 411 -27.32 2.68 -26.16
C ALA A 411 -27.89 3.61 -27.25
N SER A 412 -27.04 4.15 -28.13
CA SER A 412 -27.47 5.02 -29.24
C SER A 412 -27.75 4.24 -30.52
N ILE A 413 -27.41 2.96 -30.58
CA ILE A 413 -27.61 2.07 -31.74
C ILE A 413 -28.46 0.89 -31.32
N ASP A 414 -29.52 0.61 -32.11
CA ASP A 414 -30.40 -0.57 -31.93
C ASP A 414 -29.76 -1.85 -32.48
N GLU A 415 -30.35 -3.02 -32.19
CA GLU A 415 -29.90 -4.33 -32.68
C GLU A 415 -29.85 -4.42 -34.22
N ASP A 416 -30.72 -3.66 -34.89
CA ASP A 416 -30.78 -3.51 -36.35
C ASP A 416 -29.76 -2.49 -36.92
N GLY A 417 -28.92 -1.89 -36.08
CA GLY A 417 -27.93 -0.87 -36.50
C GLY A 417 -28.53 0.52 -36.70
N ARG A 418 -29.79 0.77 -36.30
CA ARG A 418 -30.44 2.09 -36.41
C ARG A 418 -30.03 3.00 -35.27
N LEU A 419 -29.77 4.25 -35.58
CA LEU A 419 -29.50 5.29 -34.60
C LEU A 419 -30.79 5.74 -33.93
N LEU A 420 -30.96 5.43 -32.62
CA LEU A 420 -32.11 5.81 -31.82
C LEU A 420 -32.05 7.26 -31.33
N ARG A 421 -30.88 7.77 -31.06
CA ARG A 421 -30.63 9.12 -30.54
C ARG A 421 -29.16 9.55 -30.71
N THR A 422 -28.96 10.85 -30.70
CA THR A 422 -27.60 11.44 -30.68
C THR A 422 -26.94 11.25 -29.31
N LEU A 423 -25.62 11.16 -29.32
CA LEU A 423 -24.83 11.08 -28.10
C LEU A 423 -24.88 12.40 -27.31
N PRO A 424 -24.90 12.36 -25.96
CA PRO A 424 -24.82 13.57 -25.16
C PRO A 424 -23.44 14.22 -25.30
N THR A 425 -23.41 15.54 -25.48
CA THR A 425 -22.16 16.30 -25.59
C THR A 425 -21.36 16.24 -24.30
N VAL A 426 -20.08 15.84 -24.39
CA VAL A 426 -19.16 15.76 -23.28
C VAL A 426 -18.30 17.03 -23.20
N LYS A 427 -18.31 17.72 -22.05
CA LYS A 427 -17.57 18.97 -21.80
C LYS A 427 -16.08 18.77 -21.45
N ALA A 428 -15.57 17.54 -21.47
CA ALA A 428 -14.16 17.26 -21.16
C ALA A 428 -13.23 17.78 -22.25
N ARG A 429 -12.07 18.30 -21.84
CA ARG A 429 -11.04 18.91 -22.73
C ARG A 429 -9.82 18.01 -22.94
N ASP A 430 -9.96 16.73 -22.69
CA ASP A 430 -8.91 15.72 -22.87
C ASP A 430 -9.17 14.89 -24.15
N GLU A 431 -8.26 13.98 -24.49
CA GLU A 431 -8.30 13.13 -25.68
C GLU A 431 -9.58 12.26 -25.71
N LEU A 432 -10.08 11.80 -24.56
CA LEU A 432 -11.35 11.09 -24.47
C LEU A 432 -12.54 12.00 -24.73
N GLY A 433 -12.45 13.25 -24.33
CA GLY A 433 -13.43 14.28 -24.66
C GLY A 433 -13.46 14.59 -26.15
N ASP A 434 -12.28 14.68 -26.80
CA ASP A 434 -12.15 14.86 -28.24
C ASP A 434 -12.75 13.68 -29.00
N LEU A 435 -12.38 12.47 -28.62
CA LEU A 435 -12.94 11.25 -29.20
C LEU A 435 -14.48 11.22 -29.07
N SER A 436 -15.00 11.56 -27.88
CA SER A 436 -16.44 11.62 -27.66
C SER A 436 -17.12 12.66 -28.56
N ARG A 437 -16.52 13.85 -28.76
CA ARG A 437 -17.03 14.89 -29.68
C ARG A 437 -17.05 14.41 -31.12
N GLN A 438 -15.97 13.76 -31.58
CA GLN A 438 -15.90 13.18 -32.92
C GLN A 438 -16.99 12.11 -33.13
N PHE A 439 -17.20 11.23 -32.14
CA PHE A 439 -18.30 10.25 -32.18
C PHE A 439 -19.68 10.92 -32.19
N THR A 440 -19.88 11.97 -31.41
CA THR A 440 -21.13 12.74 -31.42
C THR A 440 -21.39 13.31 -32.81
N HIS A 441 -20.40 13.95 -33.39
CA HIS A 441 -20.50 14.55 -34.72
C HIS A 441 -20.75 13.51 -35.82
N LEU A 442 -20.10 12.34 -35.72
CA LEU A 442 -20.35 11.22 -36.64
C LEU A 442 -21.78 10.69 -36.50
N THR A 443 -22.25 10.51 -35.28
CA THR A 443 -23.64 10.03 -35.05
C THR A 443 -24.68 11.04 -35.46
N GLU A 444 -24.45 12.34 -35.32
CA GLU A 444 -25.32 13.40 -35.81
C GLU A 444 -25.44 13.37 -37.36
N ARG A 445 -24.30 13.22 -38.05
CA ARG A 445 -24.28 13.09 -39.52
C ARG A 445 -25.03 11.84 -39.97
N LEU A 446 -24.75 10.69 -39.34
CA LEU A 446 -25.44 9.44 -39.68
C LEU A 446 -26.97 9.54 -39.42
N TYR A 447 -27.37 10.15 -38.30
CA TYR A 447 -28.77 10.38 -37.98
C TYR A 447 -29.45 11.26 -39.02
N GLY A 448 -28.81 12.37 -39.41
CA GLY A 448 -29.32 13.24 -40.48
C GLY A 448 -29.46 12.50 -41.80
N TYR A 449 -28.48 11.69 -42.17
CA TYR A 449 -28.50 10.91 -43.39
C TYR A 449 -29.60 9.83 -43.42
N THR A 450 -29.73 9.07 -42.34
CA THR A 450 -30.77 8.04 -42.24
C THR A 450 -32.19 8.65 -42.27
N HIS A 451 -32.38 9.76 -41.58
CA HIS A 451 -33.67 10.47 -41.57
C HIS A 451 -34.01 11.03 -42.96
N TYR A 452 -32.98 11.55 -43.67
CA TYR A 452 -33.13 12.01 -45.08
C TYR A 452 -33.57 10.83 -45.97
N LEU A 453 -32.90 9.68 -45.90
CA LEU A 453 -33.23 8.51 -46.71
C LEU A 453 -34.65 7.98 -46.40
N GLU A 454 -35.09 7.94 -45.14
CA GLU A 454 -36.42 7.52 -44.75
C GLU A 454 -37.48 8.47 -45.32
N SER A 455 -37.26 9.77 -45.19
CA SER A 455 -38.16 10.80 -45.70
C SER A 455 -38.26 10.75 -47.24
N PHE A 456 -37.09 10.60 -47.90
CA PHE A 456 -37.00 10.45 -49.35
C PHE A 456 -37.77 9.19 -49.84
N SER A 457 -37.53 8.03 -49.23
CA SER A 457 -38.15 6.76 -49.56
C SER A 457 -39.68 6.83 -49.38
N ARG A 458 -40.17 7.47 -48.32
CA ARG A 458 -41.58 7.65 -48.05
C ARG A 458 -42.26 8.52 -49.11
N ARG A 459 -41.67 9.68 -49.46
CA ARG A 459 -42.19 10.60 -50.46
C ARG A 459 -42.18 9.94 -51.84
N LEU A 460 -41.10 9.27 -52.20
CA LEU A 460 -40.98 8.55 -53.46
C LEU A 460 -42.06 7.50 -53.62
N SER A 461 -42.28 6.67 -52.55
CA SER A 461 -43.30 5.67 -52.58
C SER A 461 -44.70 6.26 -52.80
N HIS A 462 -44.94 7.45 -52.25
CA HIS A 462 -46.21 8.17 -52.41
C HIS A 462 -46.37 8.70 -53.88
N GLU A 463 -45.31 9.35 -54.43
CA GLU A 463 -45.33 9.91 -55.79
C GLU A 463 -45.40 8.86 -56.89
N LEU A 464 -44.84 7.68 -56.68
CA LEU A 464 -44.97 6.54 -57.59
C LEU A 464 -46.33 5.85 -57.52
N LYS A 465 -46.94 5.75 -56.34
CA LYS A 465 -48.22 5.04 -56.13
C LYS A 465 -49.38 5.71 -56.88
N THR A 466 -49.35 7.03 -56.93
CA THR A 466 -50.46 7.82 -57.58
C THR A 466 -50.52 7.57 -59.10
N PRO A 467 -49.46 7.77 -59.91
CA PRO A 467 -49.50 7.49 -61.32
C PRO A 467 -49.71 6.02 -61.66
N ILE A 468 -49.12 5.11 -60.85
CA ILE A 468 -49.38 3.67 -61.02
C ILE A 468 -50.91 3.35 -60.86
N ALA A 469 -51.57 3.94 -59.85
CA ALA A 469 -52.97 3.76 -59.64
C ALA A 469 -53.80 4.35 -60.81
N VAL A 470 -53.40 5.48 -61.34
CA VAL A 470 -54.04 6.10 -62.50
C VAL A 470 -53.85 5.25 -63.74
N VAL A 471 -52.67 4.73 -64.04
CA VAL A 471 -52.39 3.81 -65.16
C VAL A 471 -53.33 2.58 -65.04
N ARG A 472 -53.30 1.92 -63.86
CA ARG A 472 -54.13 0.72 -63.60
C ARG A 472 -55.57 0.99 -63.77
N SER A 473 -56.14 2.03 -63.15
CA SER A 473 -57.53 2.37 -63.21
C SER A 473 -57.97 2.76 -64.67
N SER A 474 -57.08 3.49 -65.40
CA SER A 474 -57.34 3.83 -66.78
C SER A 474 -57.36 2.60 -67.67
N LEU A 475 -56.49 1.66 -67.51
CA LEU A 475 -56.51 0.37 -68.23
C LEU A 475 -57.67 -0.54 -67.88
N GLU A 476 -58.08 -0.59 -66.59
CA GLU A 476 -59.27 -1.29 -66.16
C GLU A 476 -60.54 -0.71 -66.77
N ASN A 477 -60.70 0.61 -66.77
CA ASN A 477 -61.82 1.31 -67.40
C ASN A 477 -61.81 1.20 -68.94
N LEU A 478 -60.62 1.24 -69.56
CA LEU A 478 -60.51 1.01 -71.00
C LEU A 478 -61.02 -0.36 -71.43
N SER A 479 -60.83 -1.39 -70.62
CA SER A 479 -61.25 -2.77 -70.89
C SER A 479 -62.80 -2.90 -70.81
N GLN A 480 -63.49 -2.03 -70.06
CA GLN A 480 -64.93 -2.04 -69.86
C GLN A 480 -65.70 -1.02 -70.70
N SER A 481 -64.95 -0.08 -71.35
CA SER A 481 -65.61 0.98 -72.13
C SER A 481 -65.99 0.52 -73.55
N THR A 482 -67.21 0.84 -73.96
CA THR A 482 -67.75 0.54 -75.26
C THR A 482 -67.81 1.81 -76.20
N ARG A 483 -67.54 3.01 -75.66
CA ARG A 483 -67.54 4.25 -76.43
C ARG A 483 -66.07 4.60 -76.84
N GLU A 484 -65.85 4.95 -78.07
CA GLU A 484 -64.53 5.26 -78.59
C GLU A 484 -63.91 6.52 -77.93
N GLU A 485 -64.70 7.55 -77.69
CA GLU A 485 -64.30 8.77 -76.98
C GLU A 485 -63.78 8.52 -75.56
N ASP A 486 -64.48 7.64 -74.82
CA ASP A 486 -64.02 7.26 -73.46
C ASP A 486 -62.76 6.44 -73.51
N ARG A 487 -62.57 5.61 -74.53
CA ARG A 487 -61.32 4.80 -74.73
C ARG A 487 -60.11 5.69 -75.01
N GLU A 488 -60.27 6.71 -75.90
CA GLU A 488 -59.24 7.70 -76.18
C GLU A 488 -58.86 8.45 -74.92
N ASN A 489 -59.80 8.88 -74.11
CA ASN A 489 -59.61 9.58 -72.87
C ASN A 489 -58.83 8.70 -71.82
N TYR A 490 -59.17 7.43 -71.69
CA TYR A 490 -58.42 6.54 -70.78
C TYR A 490 -57.03 6.22 -71.28
N LEU A 491 -56.83 6.09 -72.59
CA LEU A 491 -55.47 5.94 -73.18
C LEU A 491 -54.66 7.19 -72.96
N ALA A 492 -55.21 8.37 -73.16
CA ALA A 492 -54.48 9.61 -72.89
C ALA A 492 -54.06 9.76 -71.45
N ARG A 493 -54.98 9.46 -70.48
CA ARG A 493 -54.71 9.45 -69.07
C ARG A 493 -53.60 8.43 -68.69
N ALA A 494 -53.65 7.23 -69.25
CA ALA A 494 -52.63 6.21 -69.00
C ALA A 494 -51.24 6.66 -69.53
N ARG A 495 -51.20 7.26 -70.76
CA ARG A 495 -49.99 7.83 -71.31
C ARG A 495 -49.40 8.92 -70.41
N THR A 496 -50.22 9.91 -70.06
CA THR A 496 -49.80 11.02 -69.22
C THR A 496 -49.28 10.52 -67.87
N ALA A 497 -49.88 9.51 -67.26
CA ALA A 497 -49.47 8.93 -66.01
C ALA A 497 -48.10 8.14 -66.19
N THR A 498 -47.92 7.47 -67.34
CA THR A 498 -46.62 6.78 -67.68
C THR A 498 -45.54 7.76 -67.95
N ASP A 499 -45.82 8.84 -68.65
CA ASP A 499 -44.83 9.94 -68.88
C ASP A 499 -44.42 10.54 -67.54
N ARG A 500 -45.35 10.75 -66.64
CA ARG A 500 -45.06 11.19 -65.25
C ARG A 500 -44.16 10.21 -64.50
N LEU A 501 -44.40 8.89 -64.59
CA LEU A 501 -43.52 7.86 -64.02
C LEU A 501 -42.11 7.94 -64.61
N SER A 502 -42.01 8.06 -65.92
CA SER A 502 -40.70 8.19 -66.60
C SER A 502 -39.92 9.44 -66.15
N GLN A 503 -40.63 10.55 -66.00
CA GLN A 503 -40.07 11.78 -65.48
C GLN A 503 -39.56 11.63 -64.04
N ILE A 504 -40.34 11.00 -63.15
CA ILE A 504 -39.92 10.73 -61.76
C ILE A 504 -38.62 9.90 -61.73
N LEU A 505 -38.58 8.82 -62.53
CA LEU A 505 -37.42 7.95 -62.61
C LEU A 505 -36.19 8.65 -63.19
N HIS A 506 -36.38 9.49 -64.21
CA HIS A 506 -35.30 10.26 -64.84
C HIS A 506 -34.68 11.26 -63.86
N GLY A 507 -35.51 12.04 -63.19
CA GLY A 507 -35.03 12.98 -62.20
C GLY A 507 -34.38 12.35 -61.01
N MET A 508 -34.84 11.20 -60.53
CA MET A 508 -34.11 10.42 -59.51
C MET A 508 -32.75 10.02 -60.00
N SER A 509 -32.62 9.56 -61.24
CA SER A 509 -31.35 9.18 -61.81
C SER A 509 -30.40 10.37 -61.92
N GLU A 510 -30.95 11.56 -62.27
CA GLU A 510 -30.16 12.80 -62.34
C GLU A 510 -29.68 13.24 -60.96
N ALA A 511 -30.56 13.23 -59.93
CA ALA A 511 -30.18 13.56 -58.56
C ALA A 511 -29.16 12.59 -57.97
N ALA A 512 -29.31 11.27 -58.19
CA ALA A 512 -28.35 10.27 -57.73
C ALA A 512 -27.00 10.37 -58.44
N ARG A 513 -26.95 10.66 -59.75
CA ARG A 513 -25.72 10.91 -60.48
C ARG A 513 -25.03 12.18 -60.02
N LEU A 514 -25.80 13.22 -59.73
CA LEU A 514 -25.24 14.45 -59.19
C LEU A 514 -24.60 14.20 -57.84
N GLU A 515 -25.32 13.50 -56.92
CA GLU A 515 -24.78 13.17 -55.58
C GLU A 515 -23.42 12.43 -55.70
N GLN A 516 -23.28 11.46 -56.60
CA GLN A 516 -22.02 10.81 -56.89
C GLN A 516 -20.97 11.74 -57.50
N SER A 517 -21.37 12.66 -58.38
CA SER A 517 -20.44 13.60 -59.00
C SER A 517 -19.96 14.68 -58.04
N LEU A 518 -20.77 15.07 -57.05
CA LEU A 518 -20.39 16.05 -56.04
C LEU A 518 -19.21 15.57 -55.20
N ASP A 519 -19.12 14.27 -54.90
CA ASP A 519 -17.94 13.71 -54.17
C ASP A 519 -16.64 13.73 -54.95
N HIS A 520 -16.71 13.85 -56.28
CA HIS A 520 -15.57 13.82 -57.18
C HIS A 520 -15.31 15.17 -57.87
N ALA A 521 -16.14 16.20 -57.58
CA ALA A 521 -16.03 17.50 -58.20
C ALA A 521 -14.74 18.21 -57.74
N GLU A 522 -13.88 18.52 -58.66
CA GLU A 522 -12.67 19.28 -58.40
C GLU A 522 -13.03 20.75 -58.08
N LYS A 523 -12.55 21.24 -56.98
CA LYS A 523 -12.69 22.64 -56.59
C LYS A 523 -11.44 23.40 -57.05
N GLU A 524 -11.66 24.44 -57.83
CA GLU A 524 -10.62 25.33 -58.32
C GLU A 524 -10.90 26.79 -57.98
N SER A 525 -9.89 27.63 -58.09
CA SER A 525 -10.06 29.07 -57.84
C SER A 525 -10.37 29.79 -59.16
N PHE A 526 -11.55 30.32 -59.26
CA PHE A 526 -12.02 31.02 -60.46
C PHE A 526 -12.67 32.36 -60.10
N ASP A 527 -13.03 33.16 -61.16
CA ASP A 527 -13.79 34.41 -61.01
C ASP A 527 -15.30 34.17 -61.10
N LEU A 528 -15.96 34.21 -59.93
CA LEU A 528 -17.39 34.00 -59.83
C LEU A 528 -18.22 35.03 -60.60
N ALA A 529 -17.78 36.28 -60.62
CA ALA A 529 -18.44 37.36 -61.36
C ALA A 529 -18.42 37.06 -62.84
N ASP A 530 -17.27 36.63 -63.37
CA ASP A 530 -17.12 36.27 -64.78
C ASP A 530 -18.03 35.12 -65.21
N VAL A 531 -18.08 34.06 -64.35
CA VAL A 531 -19.00 32.93 -64.58
C VAL A 531 -20.46 33.38 -64.64
N CYS A 532 -20.92 34.21 -63.68
CA CYS A 532 -22.29 34.72 -63.68
C CYS A 532 -22.60 35.61 -64.89
N ALA A 533 -21.65 36.45 -65.25
CA ALA A 533 -21.82 37.35 -66.45
C ALA A 533 -21.91 36.56 -67.75
N GLN A 534 -21.00 35.58 -67.95
CA GLN A 534 -20.95 34.73 -69.15
C GLN A 534 -22.22 33.84 -69.24
N ALA A 535 -22.61 33.23 -68.15
CA ALA A 535 -23.84 32.44 -68.09
C ALA A 535 -25.09 33.27 -68.42
N THR A 536 -25.15 34.51 -67.90
CA THR A 536 -26.28 35.45 -68.27
C THR A 536 -26.33 35.79 -69.78
N LEU A 537 -25.18 36.06 -70.42
CA LEU A 537 -25.15 36.25 -71.83
C LEU A 537 -25.62 35.02 -72.61
N ALA A 538 -25.26 33.85 -72.20
CA ALA A 538 -25.75 32.62 -72.83
C ALA A 538 -27.27 32.46 -72.64
N TYR A 539 -27.84 32.76 -71.51
CA TYR A 539 -29.28 32.70 -71.31
C TYR A 539 -30.06 33.73 -72.11
N GLN A 540 -29.53 34.93 -72.25
CA GLN A 540 -30.11 35.96 -73.14
C GLN A 540 -30.26 35.45 -74.58
N SER A 541 -29.25 34.72 -75.05
CA SER A 541 -29.23 34.16 -76.40
C SER A 541 -30.20 32.97 -76.56
N LEU A 542 -30.37 32.16 -75.51
CA LEU A 542 -31.20 30.94 -75.50
C LEU A 542 -32.69 31.24 -75.24
N ALA A 543 -33.02 32.38 -74.66
CA ALA A 543 -34.40 32.73 -74.26
C ALA A 543 -34.72 34.18 -74.62
N PRO A 544 -34.84 34.50 -75.93
CA PRO A 544 -35.10 35.87 -76.41
C PRO A 544 -36.46 36.42 -76.03
N ASP A 545 -37.38 35.60 -75.64
CA ASP A 545 -38.71 35.93 -75.16
C ASP A 545 -38.79 36.52 -73.74
N PHE A 546 -37.65 36.60 -73.05
CA PHE A 546 -37.55 37.12 -71.67
C PHE A 546 -36.55 38.21 -71.56
N GLU A 547 -36.74 39.20 -70.71
CA GLU A 547 -35.73 40.21 -70.40
C GLU A 547 -34.81 39.70 -69.30
N ILE A 548 -33.66 39.08 -69.65
CA ILE A 548 -32.67 38.60 -68.74
C ILE A 548 -31.58 39.61 -68.48
N ARG A 549 -31.36 40.01 -67.23
CA ARG A 549 -30.34 41.02 -66.84
C ARG A 549 -29.36 40.48 -65.82
N TYR A 550 -28.13 40.91 -65.87
CA TYR A 550 -27.12 40.71 -64.86
C TYR A 550 -26.87 41.97 -64.06
N GLN A 551 -26.90 41.88 -62.74
CA GLN A 551 -26.62 42.96 -61.81
C GLN A 551 -25.50 42.56 -60.87
N GLY A 552 -24.29 43.06 -61.05
CA GLY A 552 -23.12 42.77 -60.22
C GLY A 552 -21.84 43.16 -60.85
N PRO A 553 -20.69 42.92 -60.19
CA PRO A 553 -19.36 43.17 -60.79
C PRO A 553 -19.16 42.25 -61.98
N GLN A 554 -18.46 42.76 -63.01
CA GLN A 554 -18.17 41.98 -64.24
C GLN A 554 -17.00 41.02 -64.03
N HIS A 555 -16.04 41.37 -63.15
CA HIS A 555 -14.83 40.62 -62.87
C HIS A 555 -14.35 40.90 -61.43
N GLY A 556 -13.46 40.06 -60.93
CA GLY A 556 -12.67 40.33 -59.71
C GLY A 556 -13.15 39.68 -58.44
N ILE A 557 -14.12 38.79 -58.54
CA ILE A 557 -14.65 38.02 -57.36
C ILE A 557 -14.08 36.61 -57.37
N ARG A 558 -12.93 36.43 -56.72
CA ARG A 558 -12.34 35.08 -56.56
C ARG A 558 -13.14 34.22 -55.61
N TYR A 559 -13.48 33.06 -56.11
CA TYR A 559 -14.17 32.01 -55.36
C TYR A 559 -13.50 30.66 -55.58
N HIS A 560 -13.41 29.82 -54.52
CA HIS A 560 -12.89 28.46 -54.60
C HIS A 560 -14.03 27.47 -54.58
N GLY A 561 -14.29 26.81 -55.67
CA GLY A 561 -15.41 25.88 -55.85
C GLY A 561 -15.36 25.22 -57.20
N SER A 562 -16.46 24.57 -57.61
CA SER A 562 -16.57 24.02 -58.97
C SER A 562 -17.39 24.96 -59.88
N PRO A 563 -16.75 25.59 -60.91
CA PRO A 563 -17.45 26.48 -61.81
C PRO A 563 -18.58 25.77 -62.58
N GLU A 564 -18.34 24.49 -62.94
CA GLU A 564 -19.35 23.68 -63.67
C GLU A 564 -20.62 23.46 -62.84
N LEU A 565 -20.46 23.14 -61.56
CA LEU A 565 -21.61 22.97 -60.67
C LEU A 565 -22.34 24.28 -60.42
N LEU A 566 -21.64 25.42 -60.35
CA LEU A 566 -22.28 26.73 -60.19
C LEU A 566 -23.04 27.17 -61.43
N VAL A 567 -22.54 26.85 -62.64
CA VAL A 567 -23.30 27.02 -63.86
C VAL A 567 -24.54 26.17 -63.87
N GLN A 568 -24.44 24.89 -63.48
CA GLN A 568 -25.58 23.97 -63.35
C GLN A 568 -26.59 24.47 -62.29
N LEU A 569 -26.14 25.07 -61.18
CA LEU A 569 -26.99 25.73 -60.20
C LEU A 569 -27.78 26.87 -60.85
N LEU A 570 -27.11 27.76 -61.60
CA LEU A 570 -27.74 28.86 -62.31
C LEU A 570 -28.73 28.35 -63.37
N ASP A 571 -28.37 27.31 -64.15
CA ASP A 571 -29.28 26.68 -65.11
C ASP A 571 -30.60 26.26 -64.46
N LYS A 572 -30.52 25.55 -63.33
CA LYS A 572 -31.73 25.11 -62.63
C LYS A 572 -32.57 26.25 -62.07
N LEU A 573 -31.92 27.33 -61.58
CA LEU A 573 -32.63 28.51 -61.07
C LEU A 573 -33.23 29.34 -62.21
N VAL A 574 -32.53 29.49 -63.33
CA VAL A 574 -33.02 30.23 -64.50
C VAL A 574 -34.10 29.47 -65.22
N ASP A 575 -33.98 28.18 -65.40
CA ASP A 575 -35.06 27.34 -65.97
C ASP A 575 -36.35 27.45 -65.11
N ASN A 576 -36.17 27.41 -63.79
CA ASN A 576 -37.32 27.65 -62.91
C ASN A 576 -37.88 29.06 -63.06
N ALA A 577 -37.03 30.07 -63.19
CA ALA A 577 -37.44 31.45 -63.40
C ALA A 577 -38.22 31.64 -64.74
N ARG A 578 -37.77 31.01 -65.81
CA ARG A 578 -38.44 31.03 -67.12
C ARG A 578 -39.85 30.42 -67.05
N ASP A 579 -40.01 29.33 -66.35
CA ASP A 579 -41.28 28.63 -66.22
C ASP A 579 -42.36 29.47 -65.52
N PHE A 580 -41.93 30.40 -64.64
CA PHE A 580 -42.84 31.18 -63.78
C PHE A 580 -42.89 32.67 -64.15
N THR A 581 -42.14 33.11 -65.19
CA THR A 581 -42.16 34.48 -65.69
C THR A 581 -43.09 34.62 -66.87
N PRO A 582 -43.97 35.62 -66.92
CA PRO A 582 -44.77 35.87 -68.10
C PRO A 582 -43.96 36.27 -69.32
N PRO A 583 -44.44 36.06 -70.55
CA PRO A 583 -43.70 36.50 -71.74
C PRO A 583 -43.33 37.97 -71.66
N ASN A 584 -42.07 38.32 -72.05
CA ASN A 584 -41.44 39.65 -71.93
C ASN A 584 -41.27 40.13 -70.48
N GLY A 585 -41.40 39.23 -69.48
CA GLY A 585 -41.13 39.52 -68.04
C GLY A 585 -39.62 39.52 -67.72
N LEU A 586 -39.31 40.15 -66.59
CA LEU A 586 -37.93 40.32 -66.13
C LEU A 586 -37.42 39.10 -65.36
N ILE A 587 -36.25 38.61 -65.74
CA ILE A 587 -35.43 37.67 -64.94
C ILE A 587 -34.12 38.38 -64.63
N GLU A 588 -33.78 38.56 -63.36
CA GLU A 588 -32.60 39.22 -62.90
C GLU A 588 -31.65 38.27 -62.18
N ILE A 589 -30.44 38.10 -62.64
CA ILE A 589 -29.36 37.40 -61.99
C ILE A 589 -28.50 38.45 -61.29
N SER A 590 -28.33 38.35 -59.98
CA SER A 590 -27.53 39.32 -59.23
C SER A 590 -26.48 38.68 -58.36
N LEU A 591 -25.29 39.29 -58.32
CA LEU A 591 -24.18 38.90 -57.47
C LEU A 591 -23.78 40.08 -56.58
N ARG A 592 -23.97 39.94 -55.27
CA ARG A 592 -23.52 40.89 -54.25
C ARG A 592 -22.28 40.33 -53.53
N ALA A 593 -21.17 41.00 -53.67
CA ALA A 593 -19.87 40.59 -53.10
C ALA A 593 -19.31 41.61 -52.11
N GLU A 594 -20.10 42.65 -51.75
CA GLU A 594 -19.68 43.71 -50.82
C GLU A 594 -19.59 43.24 -49.35
N SER A 595 -20.27 42.17 -49.03
CA SER A 595 -20.28 41.53 -47.70
C SER A 595 -20.16 40.03 -47.85
N LYS A 596 -19.58 39.36 -46.86
CA LYS A 596 -19.50 37.89 -46.77
C LYS A 596 -20.68 37.37 -45.95
N PRO A 597 -21.37 36.31 -46.33
CA PRO A 597 -21.19 35.46 -47.52
C PRO A 597 -21.52 36.15 -48.82
N PHE A 598 -20.97 35.68 -49.96
CA PHE A 598 -21.36 36.15 -51.32
C PHE A 598 -22.82 35.74 -51.57
N LEU A 599 -23.62 36.69 -52.03
CA LEU A 599 -25.02 36.44 -52.32
C LEU A 599 -25.26 36.41 -53.86
N LEU A 600 -25.46 35.20 -54.37
CA LEU A 600 -25.90 34.98 -55.74
C LEU A 600 -27.40 34.83 -55.73
N SER A 601 -28.14 35.60 -56.53
CA SER A 601 -29.58 35.47 -56.56
C SER A 601 -30.15 35.52 -57.97
N VAL A 602 -31.26 34.83 -58.15
CA VAL A 602 -32.10 34.86 -59.37
C VAL A 602 -33.50 35.32 -58.98
N PHE A 603 -33.92 36.45 -59.55
CA PHE A 603 -35.24 37.02 -59.38
C PHE A 603 -36.07 36.77 -60.65
N ASN A 604 -37.34 36.39 -60.50
CA ASN A 604 -38.29 36.27 -61.57
C ASN A 604 -39.56 37.06 -61.28
N GLN A 605 -40.01 37.82 -62.24
CA GLN A 605 -41.19 38.65 -62.16
C GLN A 605 -42.49 37.85 -62.41
N GLY A 606 -43.60 38.22 -61.74
CA GLY A 606 -44.96 37.73 -62.04
C GLY A 606 -45.39 36.50 -61.27
N SER A 607 -44.56 35.91 -60.44
CA SER A 607 -44.95 34.77 -59.60
C SER A 607 -45.06 35.15 -58.13
N VAL A 608 -45.79 34.38 -57.37
CA VAL A 608 -45.88 34.49 -55.91
C VAL A 608 -45.70 33.11 -55.27
N LEU A 609 -44.78 33.03 -54.37
CA LEU A 609 -44.49 31.82 -53.60
C LEU A 609 -45.41 31.79 -52.37
N PRO A 610 -46.19 30.74 -52.16
CA PRO A 610 -46.97 30.56 -50.89
C PRO A 610 -46.03 30.50 -49.70
N GLU A 611 -46.34 31.24 -48.62
CA GLU A 611 -45.51 31.30 -47.42
C GLU A 611 -45.30 29.93 -46.78
N GLU A 612 -46.33 29.07 -46.84
CA GLU A 612 -46.32 27.70 -46.29
C GLU A 612 -45.29 26.80 -46.99
N LEU A 613 -44.94 27.06 -48.23
CA LEU A 613 -44.02 26.27 -49.04
C LEU A 613 -42.60 26.83 -49.13
N ALA A 614 -42.34 28.02 -48.61
CA ALA A 614 -41.05 28.71 -48.75
C ALA A 614 -39.88 27.89 -48.21
N ASN A 615 -40.07 27.10 -47.16
CA ASN A 615 -39.05 26.20 -46.57
C ASN A 615 -38.97 24.84 -47.27
N ASP A 616 -40.12 24.37 -47.83
CA ASP A 616 -40.23 23.00 -48.37
C ASP A 616 -39.99 22.92 -49.87
N ILE A 617 -39.93 24.08 -50.60
CA ILE A 617 -39.79 24.13 -52.06
C ILE A 617 -38.50 23.51 -52.58
N PHE A 618 -37.45 23.43 -51.74
CA PHE A 618 -36.19 22.76 -52.04
C PHE A 618 -36.16 21.27 -51.69
N SER A 619 -37.29 20.75 -51.19
CA SER A 619 -37.45 19.32 -50.90
C SER A 619 -37.81 18.54 -52.18
N PRO A 620 -37.39 17.26 -52.28
CA PRO A 620 -37.75 16.44 -53.45
C PRO A 620 -39.24 16.42 -53.74
N PHE A 621 -39.62 16.54 -55.00
CA PHE A 621 -40.97 16.41 -55.51
C PHE A 621 -41.97 17.49 -55.00
N VAL A 622 -41.50 18.62 -54.53
CA VAL A 622 -42.34 19.77 -54.16
C VAL A 622 -42.47 20.70 -55.39
N SER A 623 -43.69 20.95 -55.85
CA SER A 623 -43.98 21.88 -56.95
C SER A 623 -45.24 22.68 -56.61
N VAL A 624 -45.26 23.98 -56.94
CA VAL A 624 -46.37 24.92 -56.72
C VAL A 624 -47.39 24.89 -57.88
N ARG A 625 -47.11 24.12 -58.94
CA ARG A 625 -47.92 24.09 -60.15
C ARG A 625 -49.23 23.29 -59.93
N SER A 626 -50.34 23.82 -60.44
CA SER A 626 -51.63 23.10 -60.51
C SER A 626 -51.53 21.95 -61.53
N SER A 627 -52.13 20.80 -61.19
CA SER A 627 -52.17 19.60 -62.03
C SER A 627 -52.75 19.90 -63.42
N GLY A 628 -51.90 19.89 -64.45
CA GLY A 628 -52.37 20.03 -65.84
C GLY A 628 -51.42 20.73 -66.79
N GLN A 629 -50.33 21.37 -66.34
CA GLN A 629 -49.33 21.92 -67.25
C GLN A 629 -48.13 20.98 -67.35
N GLU A 630 -47.71 20.65 -68.57
CA GLU A 630 -46.49 19.93 -68.87
C GLU A 630 -45.29 20.72 -68.28
N GLY A 631 -44.72 20.25 -67.21
CA GLY A 631 -43.61 20.95 -66.57
C GLY A 631 -42.84 20.10 -65.61
N HIS A 632 -41.64 20.54 -65.32
CA HIS A 632 -40.60 19.87 -64.52
C HIS A 632 -41.11 19.45 -63.12
N LEU A 633 -40.71 18.30 -62.64
CA LEU A 633 -41.12 17.57 -61.39
C LEU A 633 -40.66 18.18 -60.08
N GLY A 634 -40.36 19.45 -59.98
CA GLY A 634 -39.88 20.06 -58.74
C GLY A 634 -38.49 19.56 -58.26
N GLN A 635 -37.69 19.04 -59.18
CA GLN A 635 -36.35 18.51 -58.87
C GLN A 635 -35.24 19.52 -59.11
N GLY A 636 -35.45 20.51 -59.95
CA GLY A 636 -34.45 21.56 -60.25
C GLY A 636 -33.97 22.31 -58.99
N LEU A 637 -34.91 22.63 -58.09
CA LEU A 637 -34.62 23.32 -56.86
C LEU A 637 -33.91 22.40 -55.83
N LEU A 638 -34.17 21.10 -55.85
CA LEU A 638 -33.41 20.11 -55.06
C LEU A 638 -31.92 20.08 -55.53
N ILE A 639 -31.71 20.00 -56.86
CA ILE A 639 -30.36 20.04 -57.45
C ILE A 639 -29.64 21.33 -57.04
N ALA A 640 -30.33 22.48 -57.15
CA ALA A 640 -29.80 23.76 -56.74
C ALA A 640 -29.40 23.79 -55.27
N ARG A 641 -30.18 23.17 -54.40
CA ARG A 641 -29.87 23.00 -52.96
C ARG A 641 -28.65 22.12 -52.76
N LEU A 642 -28.58 20.94 -53.38
CA LEU A 642 -27.45 20.02 -53.23
C LEU A 642 -26.12 20.66 -53.66
N ILE A 643 -26.13 21.37 -54.80
CA ILE A 643 -24.94 22.11 -55.26
C ILE A 643 -24.57 23.21 -54.28
N THR A 644 -25.54 23.92 -53.73
CA THR A 644 -25.31 24.98 -52.72
C THR A 644 -24.70 24.41 -51.46
N GLU A 645 -25.25 23.31 -50.93
CA GLU A 645 -24.74 22.63 -49.73
C GLU A 645 -23.33 22.05 -49.95
N HIS A 646 -23.04 21.52 -51.15
CA HIS A 646 -21.68 21.06 -51.51
C HIS A 646 -20.64 22.19 -51.38
N HIS A 647 -21.04 23.42 -51.74
CA HIS A 647 -20.20 24.63 -51.61
C HIS A 647 -20.25 25.20 -50.15
N GLY A 648 -20.90 24.54 -49.22
CA GLY A 648 -21.04 25.01 -47.82
C GLY A 648 -21.99 26.18 -47.64
N GLY A 649 -22.77 26.49 -48.70
CA GLY A 649 -23.69 27.59 -48.73
C GLY A 649 -25.13 27.23 -48.25
N ARG A 650 -26.03 28.21 -48.36
CA ARG A 650 -27.46 28.03 -48.06
C ARG A 650 -28.26 28.70 -49.18
N ILE A 651 -29.37 28.06 -49.60
CA ILE A 651 -30.33 28.62 -50.57
C ILE A 651 -31.65 28.92 -49.83
N GLN A 652 -32.24 30.06 -50.19
CA GLN A 652 -33.51 30.52 -49.67
C GLN A 652 -34.35 31.12 -50.80
N ALA A 653 -35.69 31.08 -50.66
CA ALA A 653 -36.60 31.70 -51.58
C ALA A 653 -37.54 32.66 -50.83
N GLY A 654 -37.89 33.77 -51.42
CA GLY A 654 -38.82 34.73 -50.82
C GLY A 654 -39.50 35.62 -51.87
N ASN A 655 -40.69 36.13 -51.52
CA ASN A 655 -41.43 37.08 -52.37
C ASN A 655 -40.79 38.47 -52.27
N GLU A 656 -40.57 39.13 -53.39
CA GLU A 656 -40.00 40.48 -53.50
C GLU A 656 -40.62 41.24 -54.69
N ASN A 657 -41.12 42.46 -54.46
CA ASN A 657 -41.54 43.42 -55.48
C ASN A 657 -42.31 42.84 -56.71
N GLY A 658 -43.30 41.97 -56.49
CA GLY A 658 -44.14 41.39 -57.54
C GLY A 658 -43.51 40.21 -58.28
N GLY A 659 -42.55 39.55 -57.64
CA GLY A 659 -41.91 38.34 -58.12
C GLY A 659 -41.35 37.48 -56.98
N VAL A 660 -40.57 36.48 -57.31
CA VAL A 660 -39.85 35.59 -56.37
C VAL A 660 -38.38 35.70 -56.56
N ARG A 661 -37.63 35.80 -55.46
CA ARG A 661 -36.15 35.78 -55.47
C ARG A 661 -35.62 34.53 -54.78
N PHE A 662 -34.78 33.78 -55.51
CA PHE A 662 -34.00 32.68 -54.94
C PHE A 662 -32.61 33.24 -54.63
N THR A 663 -32.15 33.11 -53.39
CA THR A 663 -30.89 33.63 -52.90
C THR A 663 -29.98 32.52 -52.42
N VAL A 664 -28.80 32.41 -52.96
CA VAL A 664 -27.74 31.48 -52.59
C VAL A 664 -26.68 32.23 -51.84
N ALA A 665 -26.46 31.91 -50.62
CA ALA A 665 -25.37 32.43 -49.77
C ALA A 665 -24.17 31.48 -49.85
N LEU A 666 -23.11 31.91 -50.50
CA LEU A 666 -21.84 31.14 -50.63
C LEU A 666 -20.84 31.66 -49.63
N PRO A 667 -20.33 30.80 -48.75
CA PRO A 667 -19.28 31.21 -47.80
C PRO A 667 -18.01 31.52 -48.52
N GLU A 668 -17.13 32.27 -47.89
CA GLU A 668 -15.73 32.39 -48.34
C GLU A 668 -15.05 31.03 -48.12
N SER A 669 -14.54 30.45 -49.14
CA SER A 669 -13.83 29.17 -49.14
C SER A 669 -12.34 29.34 -48.83
#